data_0068d7bcfbde9c3fbc4dc2acb972f316
#
_entry.id   0068d7bcfbde9c3fbc4dc2acb972f316
#
_cell.length_a   1.000
_cell.length_b   1.000
_cell.length_c   1.000
_cell.angle_alpha   90.00
_cell.angle_beta   90.00
_cell.angle_gamma   90.00
#
_symmetry.space_group_name_H-M   'P 1'
#
loop_
_entity.id
_entity.type
_entity.pdbx_description
1 polymer ?
#
loop_
_entity_poly.entity_id
_entity_poly.type
_entity_poly.pdbx_seq_one_letter_code
_entity_poly.pdbx_strand_id
1 'polypeptide(L)'
;MADEAVAEHPAEPAAPKAKDARAPEAPRGGARGDDNAKDAPDAPGSSDAADAEAAEREKERERAADRFKDRTRDPLAEEQGEEEPTDAAAATRARRSGQKLLASGRDLIGFDRSDVGRLHIGDINIGLDARRSGLSMRDGPVPEEELLRIRRTHIEPEGYVRLRRALEARRLLVLGGAPGTGRASTALALLEEVTRDGESGQNAERVRRADPERGVRELAAQVVAGEGGRLRGTGYLLEPALDRPGTLPPDGMDLDQLASALAERGSYAVVVVSVGSAANPLLAGRYGAICPPAPTRELVAVRLRKRLEEEHGDPVRVGGGGSARDGDGGGGLDGHADRDRDGGRDEGRARGADQGGDRPRGADQGGDRPRGGGPDEAGSLSRLLERAAELREDPEVTEAVGLDDLRPAEAELFASLLAGHLLGSVGREELLSGCRGLAAVQAYEWFAGVDRALAAPPPGDGRAPVRSGTAALFHPVAFRIALAVLGGASHSAVSAAAHLLTWELSVQSDPDSTPARPLFCDDPESDLALSRARPADGPVDVAGAEVTGRLIFYRGAALPAAVLAELWDRHFPVRAPVVRWLRLLADDPRPQVSMRAAVAAGELSVRDFEHGYAELVRPLAEAPTPRRRVFAATALDQAAGHASHRRAVRKVVEDWSRHGTPALRWTAAMALGYGRSADSMDDTLDALARIGVRDDGEQLAVASLNVVRLLTLPECATVLRRLADWTGHRGEEYQDLALVSIVRLALTDVDEVLDDEPGTPLGDRGDWPLLLALAATRPELTGKLADLFWTALNTARSRDVAFDALETLLRSASRKDGRAWTREGLAALLPALTAEEHDQRRLKWLLQRMMRDQDRPLTEERARALWRLAVPARQRRSDEEESHG
;
A
#
# COMPACT_ATOMS: atom_id res chain seq x y z
N MET A 1 26.37 -57.75 -17.06
CA MET A 1 25.68 -57.69 -18.34
C MET A 1 25.09 -56.37 -18.42
N ALA A 2 25.79 -55.46 -18.85
CA ALA A 2 26.02 -54.80 -20.14
C ALA A 2 24.71 -54.65 -20.94
N ASP A 3 24.22 -53.41 -21.02
CA ASP A 3 23.83 -52.87 -22.33
C ASP A 3 23.92 -51.32 -22.25
N GLU A 4 24.79 -50.82 -23.11
CA GLU A 4 25.04 -49.45 -23.44
C GLU A 4 23.89 -48.93 -24.32
N ALA A 5 23.38 -47.77 -24.02
CA ALA A 5 22.61 -46.96 -24.98
C ALA A 5 23.23 -45.57 -25.11
N VAL A 6 23.77 -45.37 -26.28
CA VAL A 6 24.42 -44.18 -26.83
C VAL A 6 23.48 -43.00 -26.85
N ALA A 7 23.92 -41.87 -26.30
CA ALA A 7 23.27 -40.60 -26.40
C ALA A 7 23.66 -39.88 -27.73
N GLU A 8 22.70 -39.60 -28.57
CA GLU A 8 22.83 -38.71 -29.73
C GLU A 8 22.74 -37.25 -29.31
N HIS A 9 23.77 -36.48 -29.66
CA HIS A 9 23.78 -35.03 -29.63
C HIS A 9 22.98 -34.46 -30.82
N PRO A 10 22.14 -33.45 -30.64
CA PRO A 10 21.67 -32.68 -31.78
C PRO A 10 22.64 -31.54 -32.15
N ALA A 11 22.89 -31.45 -33.45
CA ALA A 11 23.80 -30.53 -34.10
C ALA A 11 23.35 -29.06 -34.06
N GLU A 12 24.34 -28.18 -33.92
CA GLU A 12 24.25 -26.72 -34.16
C GLU A 12 23.80 -26.38 -35.59
N PRO A 13 22.93 -25.38 -35.81
CA PRO A 13 22.70 -24.86 -37.15
C PRO A 13 23.72 -23.76 -37.51
N ALA A 14 24.36 -23.97 -38.64
CA ALA A 14 25.38 -23.11 -39.27
C ALA A 14 24.83 -21.77 -39.71
N ALA A 15 25.65 -20.72 -39.56
CA ALA A 15 25.44 -19.36 -40.04
C ALA A 15 25.39 -19.26 -41.57
N PRO A 16 24.56 -18.40 -42.18
CA PRO A 16 24.58 -18.14 -43.60
C PRO A 16 25.68 -17.13 -43.95
N LYS A 17 26.40 -17.48 -44.99
CA LYS A 17 27.47 -16.71 -45.64
C LYS A 17 26.92 -15.45 -46.32
N ALA A 18 27.60 -14.33 -46.10
CA ALA A 18 27.45 -13.08 -46.82
C ALA A 18 27.66 -13.28 -48.33
N LYS A 19 26.74 -12.76 -49.15
CA LYS A 19 26.90 -12.57 -50.58
C LYS A 19 27.20 -11.09 -50.87
N ASP A 20 28.33 -10.89 -51.52
CA ASP A 20 28.77 -9.63 -52.11
C ASP A 20 27.70 -9.03 -53.02
N ALA A 21 27.32 -7.79 -52.77
CA ALA A 21 26.55 -6.98 -53.71
C ALA A 21 27.45 -5.87 -54.30
N ARG A 22 27.75 -6.01 -55.56
CA ARG A 22 28.48 -5.15 -56.46
C ARG A 22 27.66 -3.88 -56.73
N ALA A 23 28.28 -2.73 -56.58
CA ALA A 23 27.75 -1.42 -57.01
C ALA A 23 27.66 -1.31 -58.53
N PRO A 24 26.67 -0.62 -59.08
CA PRO A 24 26.69 -0.22 -60.48
C PRO A 24 27.28 1.19 -60.64
N GLU A 25 28.24 1.27 -61.56
CA GLU A 25 28.90 2.46 -62.09
C GLU A 25 27.96 3.37 -62.83
N ALA A 26 28.20 4.67 -62.74
CA ALA A 26 27.60 5.73 -63.55
C ALA A 26 28.24 5.81 -64.93
N PRO A 27 27.51 6.06 -65.99
CA PRO A 27 28.11 6.46 -67.24
C PRO A 27 28.23 7.98 -67.43
N ARG A 28 29.44 8.42 -67.70
CA ARG A 28 29.76 9.77 -68.22
C ARG A 28 29.65 9.82 -69.75
N GLY A 29 28.95 10.88 -70.10
CA GLY A 29 29.48 11.78 -71.22
C GLY A 29 29.39 11.32 -72.66
N GLY A 30 28.83 12.17 -73.46
CA GLY A 30 29.04 12.17 -74.91
C GLY A 30 28.12 13.17 -75.64
N ALA A 31 28.66 14.27 -76.05
CA ALA A 31 28.04 15.41 -76.75
C ALA A 31 27.80 15.23 -78.28
N ARG A 32 26.92 16.09 -78.70
CA ARG A 32 26.81 16.64 -80.13
C ARG A 32 25.98 15.93 -81.10
N GLY A 33 25.09 16.71 -81.65
CA GLY A 33 24.84 16.83 -83.07
C GLY A 33 23.42 17.07 -83.52
N ASP A 34 23.11 18.32 -83.72
CA ASP A 34 22.39 18.99 -84.80
C ASP A 34 21.10 18.39 -85.45
N ASP A 35 20.13 19.31 -85.50
CA ASP A 35 19.18 19.60 -86.60
C ASP A 35 18.16 18.52 -87.02
N ASN A 36 16.91 18.74 -86.73
CA ASN A 36 15.91 19.11 -87.73
C ASN A 36 14.56 19.51 -87.11
N ALA A 37 14.11 20.68 -87.56
CA ALA A 37 12.75 21.15 -87.35
C ALA A 37 11.77 20.38 -88.18
N LYS A 38 10.63 19.98 -87.64
CA LYS A 38 9.27 20.18 -88.19
C LYS A 38 8.23 19.33 -87.43
N ASP A 39 7.11 20.03 -87.29
CA ASP A 39 5.77 19.49 -86.96
C ASP A 39 5.43 19.20 -85.50
N ALA A 40 4.84 20.21 -84.99
CA ALA A 40 3.96 20.06 -83.78
C ALA A 40 2.63 19.39 -84.21
N PRO A 41 2.13 18.45 -83.40
CA PRO A 41 0.69 18.38 -83.22
C PRO A 41 0.34 18.68 -81.75
N ASP A 42 -0.81 19.26 -81.64
CA ASP A 42 -1.54 19.68 -80.41
C ASP A 42 -1.30 18.77 -79.20
N ALA A 43 -0.97 19.40 -78.08
CA ALA A 43 -0.92 18.84 -76.79
C ALA A 43 -2.34 18.74 -76.20
N PRO A 44 -2.82 17.55 -75.84
CA PRO A 44 -3.77 17.33 -74.82
C PRO A 44 -3.01 16.76 -73.63
N GLY A 45 -2.72 17.56 -72.56
CA GLY A 45 -1.90 17.00 -71.51
C GLY A 45 -1.77 17.86 -70.27
N SER A 46 -2.50 18.97 -70.12
CA SER A 46 -2.41 19.75 -68.88
C SER A 46 -3.47 19.38 -67.84
N SER A 47 -4.56 18.68 -68.17
CA SER A 47 -5.56 18.22 -67.21
C SER A 47 -5.17 16.91 -66.55
N ASP A 48 -4.64 15.96 -67.31
CA ASP A 48 -4.30 14.64 -66.76
C ASP A 48 -3.12 14.67 -65.75
N ALA A 49 -2.16 15.58 -66.01
CA ALA A 49 -1.06 15.81 -65.06
C ALA A 49 -1.51 16.50 -63.79
N ALA A 50 -2.44 17.45 -63.89
CA ALA A 50 -3.01 18.14 -62.75
C ALA A 50 -3.94 17.22 -61.92
N ASP A 51 -4.70 16.35 -62.59
CA ASP A 51 -5.56 15.34 -61.97
C ASP A 51 -4.75 14.20 -61.32
N ALA A 52 -3.63 13.79 -61.95
CA ALA A 52 -2.70 12.84 -61.35
C ALA A 52 -2.01 13.42 -60.07
N GLU A 53 -1.59 14.68 -60.13
CA GLU A 53 -0.97 15.37 -58.99
C GLU A 53 -1.99 15.63 -57.85
N ALA A 54 -3.25 15.91 -58.21
CA ALA A 54 -4.34 16.01 -57.22
C ALA A 54 -4.67 14.68 -56.58
N ALA A 55 -4.70 13.58 -57.34
CA ALA A 55 -4.92 12.23 -56.83
C ALA A 55 -3.76 11.74 -55.91
N GLU A 56 -2.53 12.13 -56.23
CA GLU A 56 -1.36 11.79 -55.44
C GLU A 56 -1.34 12.59 -54.12
N ARG A 57 -1.70 13.87 -54.17
CA ARG A 57 -1.89 14.69 -52.93
C ARG A 57 -3.03 14.17 -52.08
N GLU A 58 -4.10 13.65 -52.67
CA GLU A 58 -5.22 13.06 -51.91
C GLU A 58 -4.80 11.77 -51.20
N LYS A 59 -4.08 10.87 -51.88
CA LYS A 59 -3.49 9.67 -51.28
C LYS A 59 -2.49 9.99 -50.18
N GLU A 60 -1.73 11.06 -50.33
CA GLU A 60 -0.77 11.50 -49.32
C GLU A 60 -1.49 12.04 -48.07
N ARG A 61 -2.62 12.74 -48.29
CA ARG A 61 -3.52 13.19 -47.18
C ARG A 61 -4.17 12.01 -46.47
N GLU A 62 -4.69 11.02 -47.19
CA GLU A 62 -5.26 9.80 -46.59
C GLU A 62 -4.23 9.05 -45.76
N ARG A 63 -3.01 8.87 -46.26
CA ARG A 63 -1.90 8.26 -45.50
C ARG A 63 -1.49 9.07 -44.27
N ALA A 64 -1.57 10.39 -44.34
CA ALA A 64 -1.29 11.25 -43.19
C ALA A 64 -2.40 11.17 -42.15
N ALA A 65 -3.66 11.09 -42.58
CA ALA A 65 -4.80 10.90 -41.68
C ALA A 65 -4.78 9.52 -41.00
N ASP A 66 -4.45 8.46 -41.74
CA ASP A 66 -4.31 7.10 -41.18
C ASP A 66 -3.18 7.03 -40.17
N ARG A 67 -2.01 7.60 -40.48
CA ARG A 67 -0.90 7.71 -39.50
C ARG A 67 -1.28 8.52 -38.25
N PHE A 68 -2.06 9.57 -38.41
CA PHE A 68 -2.53 10.37 -37.27
C PHE A 68 -3.52 9.56 -36.43
N LYS A 69 -4.40 8.80 -37.03
CA LYS A 69 -5.34 7.92 -36.34
C LYS A 69 -4.62 6.83 -35.55
N ASP A 70 -3.58 6.22 -36.08
CA ASP A 70 -2.76 5.26 -35.36
C ASP A 70 -2.08 5.88 -34.12
N ARG A 71 -1.65 7.14 -34.22
CA ARG A 71 -1.03 7.89 -33.11
C ARG A 71 -2.02 8.29 -31.99
N THR A 72 -3.32 8.29 -32.27
CA THR A 72 -4.38 8.55 -31.29
C THR A 72 -4.84 7.28 -30.55
N ARG A 73 -4.34 6.08 -30.93
CA ARG A 73 -4.63 4.83 -30.21
C ARG A 73 -4.21 4.92 -28.75
N ASP A 74 -4.88 4.15 -27.90
CA ASP A 74 -4.51 4.06 -26.50
C ASP A 74 -3.11 3.44 -26.34
N PRO A 75 -2.13 4.14 -25.77
CA PRO A 75 -0.79 3.61 -25.56
C PRO A 75 -0.72 2.50 -24.51
N LEU A 76 -1.80 2.29 -23.76
CA LEU A 76 -1.92 1.22 -22.75
C LEU A 76 -2.46 -0.08 -23.34
N ALA A 77 -3.02 -0.05 -24.56
CA ALA A 77 -3.47 -1.24 -25.28
C ALA A 77 -2.27 -2.04 -25.81
N GLU A 78 -2.28 -3.34 -25.62
CA GLU A 78 -1.26 -4.23 -26.16
C GLU A 78 -1.50 -4.49 -27.65
N GLU A 79 -0.45 -4.37 -28.51
CA GLU A 79 -0.56 -4.51 -29.96
C GLU A 79 -0.83 -5.94 -30.44
N GLN A 80 -0.59 -6.94 -29.62
CA GLN A 80 -0.70 -8.35 -30.03
C GLN A 80 -1.21 -9.19 -28.86
N GLY A 81 -2.40 -9.68 -28.98
CA GLY A 81 -2.82 -10.76 -28.14
C GLY A 81 -4.20 -10.59 -27.51
N GLU A 82 -4.73 -11.70 -27.15
CA GLU A 82 -6.03 -11.94 -26.55
C GLU A 82 -6.19 -11.34 -25.14
N GLU A 83 -5.28 -10.44 -24.69
CA GLU A 83 -5.36 -9.78 -23.40
C GLU A 83 -6.17 -8.49 -23.50
N GLU A 84 -7.19 -8.38 -22.68
CA GLU A 84 -8.02 -7.18 -22.56
C GLU A 84 -7.17 -5.96 -22.20
N PRO A 85 -7.43 -4.77 -22.80
CA PRO A 85 -6.73 -3.55 -22.46
C PRO A 85 -6.90 -3.24 -20.97
N THR A 86 -5.87 -2.69 -20.37
CA THR A 86 -5.93 -2.27 -18.95
C THR A 86 -6.98 -1.17 -18.80
N ASP A 87 -7.98 -1.40 -17.97
CA ASP A 87 -8.96 -0.36 -17.61
C ASP A 87 -8.25 0.78 -16.90
N ALA A 88 -8.07 1.91 -17.60
CA ALA A 88 -7.33 3.08 -17.11
C ALA A 88 -8.01 3.71 -15.88
N ALA A 89 -9.34 3.72 -15.85
CA ALA A 89 -10.10 4.25 -14.72
C ALA A 89 -9.96 3.36 -13.48
N ALA A 90 -10.06 2.03 -13.64
CA ALA A 90 -9.82 1.08 -12.56
C ALA A 90 -8.38 1.13 -12.07
N ALA A 91 -7.38 1.29 -12.96
CA ALA A 91 -5.99 1.44 -12.60
C ALA A 91 -5.73 2.72 -11.79
N THR A 92 -6.31 3.85 -12.20
CA THR A 92 -6.22 5.14 -11.48
C THR A 92 -6.85 5.05 -10.10
N ARG A 93 -8.06 4.44 -9.97
CA ARG A 93 -8.71 4.20 -8.69
C ARG A 93 -7.91 3.28 -7.77
N ALA A 94 -7.35 2.20 -8.31
CA ALA A 94 -6.54 1.24 -7.56
C ALA A 94 -5.23 1.86 -7.06
N ARG A 95 -4.55 2.66 -7.89
CA ARG A 95 -3.36 3.43 -7.53
C ARG A 95 -3.64 4.37 -6.36
N ARG A 96 -4.67 5.20 -6.47
CA ARG A 96 -5.10 6.13 -5.41
C ARG A 96 -5.40 5.42 -4.10
N SER A 97 -6.19 4.36 -4.17
CA SER A 97 -6.56 3.56 -2.99
C SER A 97 -5.34 2.94 -2.31
N GLY A 98 -4.35 2.45 -3.09
CA GLY A 98 -3.09 1.94 -2.57
C GLY A 98 -2.25 3.04 -1.91
N GLN A 99 -2.12 4.20 -2.55
CA GLN A 99 -1.40 5.36 -2.01
C GLN A 99 -2.02 5.83 -0.69
N LYS A 100 -3.34 5.94 -0.61
CA LYS A 100 -4.06 6.32 0.61
C LYS A 100 -3.83 5.30 1.74
N LEU A 101 -3.87 4.01 1.44
CA LEU A 101 -3.61 2.94 2.40
C LEU A 101 -2.22 3.06 3.03
N LEU A 102 -1.19 3.32 2.23
CA LEU A 102 0.18 3.40 2.71
C LEU A 102 0.53 4.78 3.28
N ALA A 103 -0.10 5.87 2.79
CA ALA A 103 0.09 7.21 3.33
C ALA A 103 -0.40 7.32 4.77
N SER A 104 -1.57 6.80 5.09
CA SER A 104 -2.10 6.78 6.45
C SER A 104 -1.20 6.03 7.44
N GLY A 105 -0.41 5.07 6.96
CA GLY A 105 0.60 4.38 7.77
C GLY A 105 1.97 5.07 7.79
N ARG A 106 2.31 5.85 6.75
CA ARG A 106 3.61 6.48 6.58
C ARG A 106 3.88 7.59 7.59
N ASP A 107 2.92 8.49 7.75
CA ASP A 107 3.02 9.60 8.69
C ASP A 107 3.10 9.10 10.14
N LEU A 108 2.67 7.86 10.36
CA LEU A 108 2.73 7.15 11.62
C LEU A 108 4.09 6.48 11.89
N ILE A 109 4.90 6.19 10.87
CA ILE A 109 6.17 5.44 11.02
C ILE A 109 7.39 6.34 10.72
N GLY A 110 7.34 7.61 11.08
CA GLY A 110 8.46 8.54 11.00
C GLY A 110 9.61 8.20 11.97
N PHE A 111 9.99 6.92 12.11
CA PHE A 111 11.06 6.50 12.99
C PHE A 111 12.44 6.63 12.33
N ASP A 112 13.32 7.35 13.01
CA ASP A 112 14.75 7.23 12.82
C ASP A 112 15.18 5.78 13.13
N ARG A 113 16.02 5.21 12.28
CA ARG A 113 16.38 3.78 12.20
C ARG A 113 16.98 3.16 13.46
N SER A 114 17.21 3.94 14.51
CA SER A 114 18.00 3.51 15.68
C SER A 114 17.21 3.00 16.87
N ASP A 115 15.89 3.26 16.99
CA ASP A 115 15.22 3.11 18.29
C ASP A 115 14.21 1.96 18.45
N VAL A 116 13.85 1.23 17.37
CA VAL A 116 12.89 0.11 17.50
C VAL A 116 13.44 -1.08 18.31
N GLY A 117 14.76 -1.12 18.52
CA GLY A 117 15.41 -2.15 19.36
C GLY A 117 15.41 -1.84 20.87
N ARG A 118 15.09 -0.61 21.26
CA ARG A 118 15.14 -0.14 22.65
C ARG A 118 14.08 0.89 22.96
N LEU A 119 12.82 0.47 22.98
CA LEU A 119 11.82 1.28 23.65
C LEU A 119 12.08 1.20 25.16
N HIS A 120 12.98 2.02 25.64
CA HIS A 120 13.26 2.20 27.07
C HIS A 120 12.29 3.27 27.57
N ILE A 121 11.14 2.87 28.08
CA ILE A 121 10.23 3.77 28.78
C ILE A 121 10.40 3.49 30.27
N GLY A 122 11.26 4.26 30.90
CA GLY A 122 11.59 4.07 32.34
C GLY A 122 12.11 2.66 32.64
N ASP A 123 11.79 2.11 33.80
CA ASP A 123 12.14 0.74 34.21
C ASP A 123 11.34 -0.36 33.51
N ILE A 124 10.49 0.00 32.55
CA ILE A 124 9.77 -0.98 31.72
C ILE A 124 10.69 -1.36 30.57
N ASN A 125 11.51 -2.35 30.85
CA ASN A 125 12.21 -3.09 29.80
C ASN A 125 11.15 -3.91 29.07
N ILE A 126 10.47 -3.31 28.07
CA ILE A 126 9.69 -4.06 27.11
C ILE A 126 10.73 -4.65 26.16
N GLY A 127 11.65 -5.35 26.78
CA GLY A 127 12.61 -6.13 26.08
C GLY A 127 11.87 -7.32 25.50
N LEU A 128 11.88 -7.41 24.19
CA LEU A 128 11.93 -8.66 23.49
C LEU A 128 12.91 -9.67 24.18
N ASP A 129 13.71 -9.19 25.10
CA ASP A 129 14.57 -9.94 26.01
C ASP A 129 13.88 -10.64 27.18
N ALA A 130 12.66 -10.31 27.53
CA ALA A 130 11.93 -11.08 28.57
C ALA A 130 11.69 -12.56 28.15
N ARG A 131 11.82 -12.84 26.84
CA ARG A 131 11.85 -14.23 26.33
C ARG A 131 13.26 -14.78 26.12
N ARG A 132 14.31 -13.97 26.27
CA ARG A 132 15.72 -14.42 26.26
C ARG A 132 16.24 -14.91 27.61
N SER A 133 15.61 -14.53 28.72
CA SER A 133 15.85 -15.22 29.99
C SER A 133 15.21 -16.60 29.89
N GLY A 134 15.94 -17.51 29.31
CA GLY A 134 15.61 -18.90 29.02
C GLY A 134 15.39 -19.80 30.27
N LEU A 135 14.74 -19.26 31.27
CA LEU A 135 14.29 -19.92 32.49
C LEU A 135 12.79 -19.75 32.72
N SER A 136 11.99 -19.62 31.66
CA SER A 136 10.57 -19.97 31.77
C SER A 136 10.53 -21.46 32.09
N MET A 137 10.17 -21.84 33.32
CA MET A 137 9.91 -23.21 33.67
C MET A 137 8.83 -23.73 32.73
N ARG A 138 9.23 -24.65 31.83
CA ARG A 138 8.31 -25.20 30.81
C ARG A 138 7.26 -26.10 31.49
N ASP A 139 7.60 -26.65 32.65
CA ASP A 139 6.72 -27.46 33.50
C ASP A 139 6.97 -27.07 34.96
N GLY A 140 5.91 -26.80 35.72
CA GLY A 140 6.04 -26.46 37.13
C GLY A 140 4.90 -25.59 37.70
N PRO A 141 4.97 -25.29 39.00
CA PRO A 141 4.00 -24.42 39.63
C PRO A 141 4.09 -23.00 39.10
N VAL A 142 2.93 -22.35 38.93
CA VAL A 142 2.87 -20.93 38.60
C VAL A 142 3.23 -20.12 39.84
N PRO A 143 4.18 -19.15 39.76
CA PRO A 143 4.57 -18.34 40.90
C PRO A 143 3.36 -17.57 41.48
N GLU A 144 3.30 -17.51 42.80
CA GLU A 144 2.19 -16.84 43.50
C GLU A 144 2.11 -15.34 43.13
N GLU A 145 3.24 -14.70 42.89
CA GLU A 145 3.31 -13.32 42.42
C GLU A 145 2.59 -13.12 41.09
N GLU A 146 2.71 -14.09 40.19
CA GLU A 146 2.02 -14.08 38.91
C GLU A 146 0.51 -14.23 39.07
N LEU A 147 0.08 -15.15 39.95
CA LEU A 147 -1.35 -15.32 40.26
C LEU A 147 -1.94 -14.11 40.94
N LEU A 148 -1.21 -13.48 41.88
CA LEU A 148 -1.61 -12.22 42.52
C LEU A 148 -1.72 -11.08 41.53
N ARG A 149 -0.77 -11.01 40.59
CA ARG A 149 -0.82 -10.04 39.49
C ARG A 149 -2.08 -10.22 38.65
N ILE A 150 -2.37 -11.45 38.24
CA ILE A 150 -3.58 -11.78 37.46
C ILE A 150 -4.83 -11.38 38.22
N ARG A 151 -4.98 -11.73 39.51
CA ARG A 151 -6.13 -11.31 40.33
C ARG A 151 -6.38 -9.82 40.31
N ARG A 152 -5.31 -9.00 40.34
CA ARG A 152 -5.40 -7.56 40.44
C ARG A 152 -5.62 -6.87 39.06
N THR A 153 -5.24 -7.52 38.00
CA THR A 153 -5.12 -6.88 36.68
C THR A 153 -5.84 -7.58 35.54
N HIS A 154 -6.42 -8.77 35.81
CA HIS A 154 -7.22 -9.46 34.82
C HIS A 154 -8.56 -8.75 34.61
N ILE A 155 -8.93 -8.55 33.40
CA ILE A 155 -10.23 -8.03 32.98
C ILE A 155 -10.98 -9.16 32.33
N GLU A 156 -12.16 -9.43 32.85
CA GLU A 156 -13.00 -10.51 32.38
C GLU A 156 -13.44 -10.26 30.94
N PRO A 157 -13.11 -11.13 29.98
CA PRO A 157 -13.66 -11.04 28.64
C PRO A 157 -15.16 -11.34 28.65
N GLU A 158 -15.85 -10.95 27.59
CA GLU A 158 -17.28 -11.24 27.45
C GLU A 158 -17.56 -12.74 27.59
N GLY A 159 -18.53 -13.10 28.41
CA GLY A 159 -18.89 -14.51 28.64
C GLY A 159 -17.98 -15.26 29.62
N TYR A 160 -17.07 -14.58 30.34
CA TYR A 160 -16.16 -15.19 31.31
C TYR A 160 -16.85 -16.15 32.30
N VAL A 161 -18.01 -15.74 32.85
CA VAL A 161 -18.81 -16.58 33.77
C VAL A 161 -19.26 -17.89 33.12
N ARG A 162 -19.53 -17.89 31.80
CA ARG A 162 -19.88 -19.11 31.07
C ARG A 162 -18.66 -20.05 30.94
N LEU A 163 -17.50 -19.49 30.67
CA LEU A 163 -16.23 -20.23 30.62
C LEU A 163 -15.92 -20.89 31.96
N ARG A 164 -16.08 -20.16 33.07
CA ARG A 164 -15.89 -20.67 34.42
C ARG A 164 -16.84 -21.84 34.71
N ARG A 165 -18.13 -21.65 34.49
CA ARG A 165 -19.13 -22.74 34.71
C ARG A 165 -18.85 -23.96 33.80
N ALA A 166 -18.38 -23.77 32.59
CA ALA A 166 -18.00 -24.87 31.72
C ALA A 166 -16.81 -25.65 32.27
N LEU A 167 -15.79 -24.96 32.80
CA LEU A 167 -14.64 -25.55 33.43
C LEU A 167 -15.02 -26.32 34.73
N GLU A 168 -15.84 -25.71 35.58
CA GLU A 168 -16.34 -26.34 36.81
C GLU A 168 -17.09 -27.66 36.52
N ALA A 169 -17.98 -27.62 35.52
CA ALA A 169 -18.84 -28.75 35.15
C ALA A 169 -18.06 -29.89 34.45
N ARG A 170 -17.10 -29.55 33.59
CA ARG A 170 -16.42 -30.53 32.70
C ARG A 170 -15.00 -30.88 33.13
N ARG A 171 -14.45 -30.15 34.11
CA ARG A 171 -13.06 -30.26 34.57
C ARG A 171 -11.99 -29.90 33.55
N LEU A 172 -12.36 -29.85 32.27
CA LEU A 172 -11.52 -29.55 31.13
C LEU A 172 -12.16 -28.46 30.24
N LEU A 173 -11.37 -27.51 29.81
CA LEU A 173 -11.74 -26.50 28.84
C LEU A 173 -10.65 -26.37 27.77
N VAL A 174 -11.03 -26.41 26.49
CA VAL A 174 -10.16 -26.03 25.36
C VAL A 174 -10.50 -24.59 24.99
N LEU A 175 -9.60 -23.66 25.29
CA LEU A 175 -9.81 -22.22 25.12
C LEU A 175 -9.09 -21.71 23.87
N GLY A 176 -9.85 -21.41 22.82
CA GLY A 176 -9.36 -20.89 21.55
C GLY A 176 -9.44 -19.38 21.43
N GLY A 177 -8.61 -18.79 20.60
CA GLY A 177 -8.63 -17.37 20.26
C GLY A 177 -7.39 -16.96 19.46
N ALA A 178 -7.35 -15.70 18.98
CA ALA A 178 -6.18 -15.18 18.32
C ALA A 178 -4.97 -15.05 19.26
N PRO A 179 -3.74 -15.19 18.80
CA PRO A 179 -2.55 -14.95 19.61
C PRO A 179 -2.51 -13.53 20.19
N GLY A 180 -2.07 -13.41 21.44
CA GLY A 180 -1.92 -12.09 22.10
C GLY A 180 -3.21 -11.49 22.66
N THR A 181 -4.38 -12.14 22.55
CA THR A 181 -5.67 -11.62 23.07
C THR A 181 -5.90 -11.83 24.57
N GLY A 182 -4.92 -12.39 25.29
CA GLY A 182 -5.03 -12.61 26.73
C GLY A 182 -5.55 -13.98 27.15
N ARG A 183 -5.65 -14.98 26.23
CA ARG A 183 -6.15 -16.33 26.50
C ARG A 183 -5.46 -17.03 27.68
N ALA A 184 -4.12 -16.98 27.70
CA ALA A 184 -3.35 -17.59 28.79
C ALA A 184 -3.62 -16.93 30.15
N SER A 185 -3.76 -15.61 30.18
CA SER A 185 -4.13 -14.86 31.37
C SER A 185 -5.56 -15.19 31.82
N THR A 186 -6.50 -15.33 30.89
CA THR A 186 -7.86 -15.76 31.16
C THR A 186 -7.90 -17.20 31.66
N ALA A 187 -7.11 -18.11 31.09
CA ALA A 187 -6.99 -19.48 31.53
C ALA A 187 -6.43 -19.58 32.95
N LEU A 188 -5.38 -18.79 33.28
CA LEU A 188 -4.83 -18.72 34.64
C LEU A 188 -5.82 -18.13 35.63
N ALA A 189 -6.58 -17.10 35.28
CA ALA A 189 -7.62 -16.54 36.12
C ALA A 189 -8.72 -17.56 36.43
N LEU A 190 -9.22 -18.27 35.42
CA LEU A 190 -10.20 -19.36 35.56
C LEU A 190 -9.68 -20.46 36.49
N LEU A 191 -8.47 -20.95 36.25
CA LEU A 191 -7.86 -22.02 37.06
C LEU A 191 -7.65 -21.57 38.50
N GLU A 192 -7.20 -20.35 38.72
CA GLU A 192 -6.98 -19.80 40.05
C GLU A 192 -8.30 -19.68 40.82
N GLU A 193 -9.38 -19.23 40.22
CA GLU A 193 -10.70 -19.14 40.84
C GLU A 193 -11.26 -20.51 41.23
N VAL A 194 -11.29 -21.48 40.27
CA VAL A 194 -11.87 -22.81 40.53
C VAL A 194 -11.04 -23.66 41.49
N THR A 195 -9.73 -23.39 41.61
CA THR A 195 -8.87 -24.11 42.57
C THR A 195 -8.90 -23.50 43.98
N ARG A 196 -9.22 -22.19 44.08
CA ARG A 196 -9.35 -21.46 45.36
C ARG A 196 -10.65 -21.83 46.10
N ASP A 197 -11.75 -21.94 45.38
CA ASP A 197 -13.06 -22.25 45.96
C ASP A 197 -13.20 -23.71 46.39
N GLY A 198 -12.25 -24.59 46.00
CA GLY A 198 -12.17 -25.99 46.48
C GLY A 198 -11.63 -26.04 47.93
N GLU A 199 -12.21 -26.93 48.75
CA GLU A 199 -11.90 -27.14 50.20
C GLU A 199 -10.44 -27.62 50.49
N SER A 200 -9.54 -27.57 49.56
CA SER A 200 -8.14 -27.97 49.73
C SER A 200 -7.30 -26.85 50.31
N GLY A 201 -7.13 -26.91 51.65
CA GLY A 201 -6.34 -25.95 52.38
C GLY A 201 -4.92 -25.75 51.90
N GLN A 202 -4.44 -24.52 52.01
CA GLN A 202 -3.03 -24.04 52.10
C GLN A 202 -1.95 -24.74 51.21
N ASN A 203 -2.21 -25.15 49.98
CA ASN A 203 -1.18 -25.64 49.09
C ASN A 203 -0.66 -24.53 48.19
N ALA A 204 0.64 -24.23 48.30
CA ALA A 204 1.33 -23.22 47.48
C ALA A 204 1.39 -23.58 45.99
N GLU A 205 0.98 -24.77 45.57
CA GLU A 205 1.08 -25.30 44.19
C GLU A 205 -0.29 -25.54 43.57
N ARG A 206 -1.21 -24.56 43.66
CA ARG A 206 -2.59 -24.75 43.19
C ARG A 206 -2.73 -24.77 41.67
N VAL A 207 -1.90 -24.00 40.95
CA VAL A 207 -1.90 -23.90 39.50
C VAL A 207 -0.52 -24.28 38.95
N ARG A 208 -0.48 -25.13 37.94
CA ARG A 208 0.76 -25.59 37.29
C ARG A 208 0.69 -25.38 35.79
N ARG A 209 1.80 -25.02 35.20
CA ARG A 209 1.98 -25.08 33.74
C ARG A 209 2.44 -26.49 33.38
N ALA A 210 1.82 -27.09 32.39
CA ALA A 210 2.25 -28.34 31.79
C ALA A 210 3.16 -28.08 30.59
N ASP A 211 4.13 -29.00 30.36
CA ASP A 211 5.07 -28.87 29.24
C ASP A 211 4.32 -28.88 27.90
N PRO A 212 4.44 -27.81 27.07
CA PRO A 212 3.81 -27.74 25.75
C PRO A 212 4.20 -28.87 24.81
N GLU A 213 5.41 -29.47 25.00
CA GLU A 213 5.95 -30.51 24.13
C GLU A 213 5.33 -31.88 24.42
N ARG A 214 4.85 -32.12 25.61
CA ARG A 214 4.26 -33.38 26.03
C ARG A 214 2.84 -33.61 25.56
N GLY A 215 2.07 -32.52 25.39
CA GLY A 215 0.71 -32.59 24.88
C GLY A 215 -0.34 -33.16 25.81
N VAL A 216 -1.56 -33.34 25.30
CA VAL A 216 -2.75 -33.73 26.08
C VAL A 216 -2.64 -35.17 26.65
N ARG A 217 -2.12 -36.13 25.84
CA ARG A 217 -2.03 -37.55 26.24
C ARG A 217 -1.08 -37.78 27.42
N GLU A 218 0.05 -37.09 27.38
CA GLU A 218 1.06 -37.23 28.43
C GLU A 218 0.60 -36.50 29.71
N LEU A 219 -0.07 -35.37 29.58
CA LEU A 219 -0.73 -34.70 30.72
C LEU A 219 -1.75 -35.63 31.36
N ALA A 220 -2.56 -36.38 30.61
CA ALA A 220 -3.49 -37.37 31.13
C ALA A 220 -2.78 -38.48 31.90
N ALA A 221 -1.69 -39.01 31.35
CA ALA A 221 -0.86 -40.03 32.02
C ALA A 221 -0.23 -39.48 33.30
N GLN A 222 0.27 -38.24 33.32
CA GLN A 222 0.85 -37.58 34.47
C GLN A 222 -0.20 -37.37 35.59
N VAL A 223 -1.41 -36.95 35.26
CA VAL A 223 -2.53 -36.80 36.20
C VAL A 223 -2.90 -38.15 36.81
N VAL A 224 -2.97 -39.23 36.00
CA VAL A 224 -3.25 -40.60 36.49
C VAL A 224 -2.12 -41.12 37.38
N ALA A 225 -0.86 -41.00 36.97
CA ALA A 225 0.31 -41.50 37.69
C ALA A 225 0.45 -40.86 39.09
N GLY A 226 -0.06 -39.63 39.26
CA GLY A 226 -0.10 -39.01 40.59
C GLY A 226 1.27 -38.82 41.23
N GLU A 227 2.27 -38.44 40.47
CA GLU A 227 3.64 -38.27 40.96
C GLU A 227 3.63 -37.34 42.20
N GLY A 228 3.71 -37.95 43.37
CA GLY A 228 3.91 -37.26 44.63
C GLY A 228 2.74 -37.22 45.61
N GLY A 229 1.60 -37.88 45.40
CA GLY A 229 0.54 -38.05 46.44
C GLY A 229 -0.16 -36.74 46.90
N ARG A 230 0.25 -35.56 46.47
CA ARG A 230 -0.13 -34.24 46.97
C ARG A 230 -0.97 -33.41 46.02
N LEU A 231 -1.28 -33.90 44.81
CA LEU A 231 -1.86 -33.09 43.75
C LEU A 231 -3.37 -33.32 43.56
N ARG A 232 -4.14 -33.30 44.63
CA ARG A 232 -5.61 -33.19 44.53
C ARG A 232 -6.03 -31.72 44.45
N GLY A 233 -6.92 -31.41 43.51
CA GLY A 233 -7.45 -30.05 43.39
C GLY A 233 -6.52 -29.07 42.63
N THR A 234 -5.59 -29.58 41.80
CA THR A 234 -4.63 -28.77 41.03
C THR A 234 -5.23 -28.35 39.70
N GLY A 235 -4.96 -27.10 39.31
CA GLY A 235 -5.26 -26.55 37.97
C GLY A 235 -4.07 -26.68 37.04
N TYR A 236 -4.28 -27.21 35.82
CA TYR A 236 -3.22 -27.36 34.80
C TYR A 236 -3.47 -26.45 33.64
N LEU A 237 -2.47 -25.63 33.30
CA LEU A 237 -2.44 -24.84 32.07
C LEU A 237 -1.57 -25.53 31.05
N LEU A 238 -2.12 -25.91 29.92
CA LEU A 238 -1.40 -26.50 28.77
C LEU A 238 -1.55 -25.63 27.52
N GLU A 239 -0.44 -25.24 26.94
CA GLU A 239 -0.38 -24.50 25.65
C GLU A 239 0.28 -25.39 24.60
N PRO A 240 -0.45 -26.38 24.01
CA PRO A 240 0.14 -27.33 23.10
C PRO A 240 0.55 -26.67 21.78
N ALA A 241 1.71 -27.08 21.26
CA ALA A 241 2.17 -26.64 19.95
C ALA A 241 1.49 -27.52 18.87
N LEU A 242 0.27 -27.17 18.50
CA LEU A 242 -0.52 -27.92 17.50
C LEU A 242 0.03 -27.82 16.08
N ASP A 243 0.78 -26.74 15.80
CA ASP A 243 1.28 -26.42 14.45
C ASP A 243 2.64 -27.08 14.16
N ARG A 244 3.14 -27.98 15.01
CA ARG A 244 4.40 -28.67 14.77
C ARG A 244 4.24 -29.80 13.75
N PRO A 245 5.07 -29.80 12.70
CA PRO A 245 5.10 -30.90 11.76
C PRO A 245 5.37 -32.26 12.47
N GLY A 246 4.51 -33.21 12.23
CA GLY A 246 4.67 -34.58 12.78
C GLY A 246 3.97 -34.85 14.12
N THR A 247 3.36 -33.85 14.76
CA THR A 247 2.49 -34.09 15.95
C THR A 247 1.05 -34.32 15.49
N LEU A 248 0.50 -35.46 15.81
CA LEU A 248 -0.94 -35.69 15.61
C LEU A 248 -1.71 -34.81 16.61
N PRO A 249 -2.63 -33.98 16.15
CA PRO A 249 -3.45 -33.18 17.06
C PRO A 249 -4.25 -34.16 17.96
N PRO A 250 -4.47 -33.79 19.24
CA PRO A 250 -5.29 -34.60 20.13
C PRO A 250 -6.71 -34.70 19.58
N ASP A 251 -7.33 -35.84 19.75
CA ASP A 251 -8.72 -36.07 19.36
C ASP A 251 -9.69 -35.95 20.53
N GLY A 252 -10.97 -36.17 20.26
CA GLY A 252 -12.04 -36.12 21.29
C GLY A 252 -11.84 -37.17 22.36
N MET A 253 -11.29 -38.34 22.03
CA MET A 253 -11.08 -39.42 22.97
C MET A 253 -9.92 -39.11 23.94
N ASP A 254 -8.86 -38.46 23.45
CA ASP A 254 -7.77 -37.97 24.28
C ASP A 254 -8.24 -36.95 25.33
N LEU A 255 -9.13 -36.06 24.90
CA LEU A 255 -9.75 -35.07 25.79
C LEU A 255 -10.68 -35.70 26.80
N ASP A 256 -11.45 -36.74 26.44
CA ASP A 256 -12.32 -37.49 27.32
C ASP A 256 -11.50 -38.26 28.38
N GLN A 257 -10.37 -38.87 27.98
CA GLN A 257 -9.48 -39.52 28.91
C GLN A 257 -8.86 -38.54 29.92
N LEU A 258 -8.42 -37.36 29.44
CA LEU A 258 -7.89 -36.33 30.35
C LEU A 258 -8.98 -35.85 31.30
N ALA A 259 -10.19 -35.55 30.80
CA ALA A 259 -11.30 -35.06 31.63
C ALA A 259 -11.68 -36.09 32.73
N SER A 260 -11.67 -37.40 32.41
CA SER A 260 -11.92 -38.48 33.37
C SER A 260 -10.84 -38.54 34.46
N ALA A 261 -9.56 -38.44 34.06
CA ALA A 261 -8.44 -38.41 35.01
C ALA A 261 -8.50 -37.18 35.93
N LEU A 262 -8.85 -36.03 35.40
CA LEU A 262 -9.04 -34.82 36.17
C LEU A 262 -10.19 -34.92 37.18
N ALA A 263 -11.31 -35.53 36.79
CA ALA A 263 -12.47 -35.76 37.65
C ALA A 263 -12.13 -36.64 38.83
N GLU A 264 -11.41 -37.75 38.60
CA GLU A 264 -10.97 -38.68 39.69
C GLU A 264 -10.06 -37.99 40.71
N ARG A 265 -9.27 -37.04 40.30
CA ARG A 265 -8.35 -36.27 41.16
C ARG A 265 -8.93 -35.00 41.73
N GLY A 266 -10.15 -34.60 41.34
CA GLY A 266 -10.75 -33.31 41.68
C GLY A 266 -10.00 -32.11 41.10
N SER A 267 -9.24 -32.34 40.03
CA SER A 267 -8.36 -31.34 39.36
C SER A 267 -9.02 -30.73 38.14
N TYR A 268 -8.43 -29.68 37.59
CA TYR A 268 -8.92 -28.92 36.44
C TYR A 268 -7.82 -28.73 35.41
N ALA A 269 -8.17 -28.60 34.13
CA ALA A 269 -7.21 -28.21 33.10
C ALA A 269 -7.83 -27.23 32.10
N VAL A 270 -7.02 -26.27 31.65
CA VAL A 270 -7.32 -25.43 30.50
C VAL A 270 -6.25 -25.62 29.45
N VAL A 271 -6.68 -26.06 28.25
CA VAL A 271 -5.83 -26.21 27.08
C VAL A 271 -6.02 -24.98 26.22
N VAL A 272 -4.97 -24.17 26.06
CA VAL A 272 -5.02 -22.92 25.30
C VAL A 272 -4.52 -23.16 23.89
N VAL A 273 -5.37 -22.92 22.89
CA VAL A 273 -5.04 -23.16 21.48
C VAL A 273 -5.21 -21.87 20.65
N SER A 274 -4.39 -21.73 19.63
CA SER A 274 -4.61 -20.68 18.61
C SER A 274 -5.70 -21.13 17.65
N VAL A 275 -6.60 -20.22 17.26
CA VAL A 275 -7.54 -20.51 16.18
C VAL A 275 -6.78 -20.91 14.91
N GLY A 276 -7.25 -21.92 14.20
CA GLY A 276 -6.60 -22.47 13.02
C GLY A 276 -7.13 -23.84 12.67
N SER A 277 -6.81 -24.35 11.48
CA SER A 277 -7.31 -25.63 10.97
C SER A 277 -7.01 -26.82 11.91
N ALA A 278 -5.83 -26.81 12.55
CA ALA A 278 -5.44 -27.84 13.53
C ALA A 278 -6.24 -27.77 14.85
N ALA A 279 -6.71 -26.57 15.23
CA ALA A 279 -7.47 -26.37 16.47
C ALA A 279 -8.99 -26.48 16.28
N ASN A 280 -9.50 -26.29 15.07
CA ASN A 280 -10.93 -26.28 14.79
C ASN A 280 -11.68 -27.55 15.26
N PRO A 281 -11.17 -28.77 15.07
CA PRO A 281 -11.84 -29.98 15.58
C PRO A 281 -11.95 -29.99 17.11
N LEU A 282 -10.95 -29.44 17.82
CA LEU A 282 -10.93 -29.35 19.28
C LEU A 282 -11.91 -28.31 19.78
N LEU A 283 -11.98 -27.15 19.09
CA LEU A 283 -12.86 -26.05 19.44
C LEU A 283 -14.32 -26.33 19.13
N ALA A 284 -14.60 -27.07 18.07
CA ALA A 284 -15.95 -27.55 17.76
C ALA A 284 -16.44 -28.66 18.69
N GLY A 285 -15.51 -29.30 19.42
CA GLY A 285 -15.83 -30.39 20.37
C GLY A 285 -16.51 -29.89 21.65
N ARG A 286 -16.98 -30.84 22.48
CA ARG A 286 -17.72 -30.55 23.73
C ARG A 286 -16.95 -29.73 24.75
N TYR A 287 -15.61 -29.74 24.71
CA TYR A 287 -14.74 -29.01 25.62
C TYR A 287 -14.32 -27.62 25.05
N GLY A 288 -14.58 -27.36 23.77
CA GLY A 288 -14.17 -26.17 23.09
C GLY A 288 -14.94 -24.93 23.51
N ALA A 289 -14.25 -23.81 23.59
CA ALA A 289 -14.82 -22.49 23.76
C ALA A 289 -13.89 -21.44 23.15
N ILE A 290 -14.47 -20.39 22.58
CA ILE A 290 -13.72 -19.24 22.10
C ILE A 290 -13.59 -18.21 23.23
N CYS A 291 -12.37 -17.71 23.43
CA CYS A 291 -12.07 -16.61 24.34
C CYS A 291 -12.15 -15.29 23.54
N PRO A 292 -13.14 -14.46 23.75
CA PRO A 292 -13.15 -13.13 23.17
C PRO A 292 -11.96 -12.29 23.68
N PRO A 293 -11.49 -11.29 22.94
CA PRO A 293 -10.50 -10.36 23.45
C PRO A 293 -11.07 -9.56 24.64
N ALA A 294 -10.18 -9.19 25.56
CA ALA A 294 -10.57 -8.32 26.66
C ALA A 294 -10.98 -6.94 26.15
N PRO A 295 -11.95 -6.24 26.80
CA PRO A 295 -12.38 -4.91 26.40
C PRO A 295 -11.22 -3.90 26.49
N THR A 296 -10.74 -3.41 25.35
CA THR A 296 -9.54 -2.56 25.26
C THR A 296 -9.65 -1.29 26.10
N ARG A 297 -10.81 -0.61 26.07
CA ARG A 297 -11.02 0.64 26.83
C ARG A 297 -10.88 0.45 28.32
N GLU A 298 -11.45 -0.62 28.85
CA GLU A 298 -11.38 -0.96 30.27
C GLU A 298 -9.96 -1.37 30.64
N LEU A 299 -9.29 -2.12 29.77
CA LEU A 299 -7.93 -2.57 29.98
C LEU A 299 -6.97 -1.37 30.12
N VAL A 300 -7.03 -0.42 29.18
CA VAL A 300 -6.22 0.81 29.24
C VAL A 300 -6.54 1.61 30.50
N ALA A 301 -7.82 1.77 30.88
CA ALA A 301 -8.22 2.54 32.05
C ALA A 301 -7.72 1.92 33.35
N VAL A 302 -7.83 0.59 33.52
CA VAL A 302 -7.34 -0.13 34.70
C VAL A 302 -5.82 -0.06 34.79
N ARG A 303 -5.11 -0.27 33.67
CA ARG A 303 -3.64 -0.23 33.63
C ARG A 303 -3.12 1.17 33.92
N LEU A 304 -3.73 2.19 33.31
CA LEU A 304 -3.39 3.59 33.54
C LEU A 304 -3.59 3.99 34.99
N ARG A 305 -4.76 3.66 35.58
CA ARG A 305 -5.02 3.94 36.98
C ARG A 305 -3.96 3.33 37.87
N LYS A 306 -3.65 2.04 37.67
CA LYS A 306 -2.62 1.36 38.44
C LYS A 306 -1.26 2.03 38.33
N ARG A 307 -0.82 2.43 37.14
CA ARG A 307 0.44 3.16 36.94
C ARG A 307 0.47 4.50 37.66
N LEU A 308 -0.60 5.26 37.55
CA LEU A 308 -0.71 6.55 38.26
C LEU A 308 -0.72 6.39 39.79
N GLU A 309 -1.33 5.33 40.33
CA GLU A 309 -1.31 5.01 41.75
C GLU A 309 0.09 4.58 42.22
N GLU A 310 0.79 3.76 41.45
CA GLU A 310 2.15 3.29 41.77
C GLU A 310 3.16 4.44 41.79
N GLU A 311 3.09 5.36 40.81
CA GLU A 311 4.03 6.48 40.72
C GLU A 311 3.63 7.67 41.61
N HIS A 312 2.35 7.84 41.97
CA HIS A 312 1.89 8.85 42.91
C HIS A 312 2.09 8.41 44.37
N GLY A 313 2.14 7.09 44.59
CA GLY A 313 2.31 6.52 45.93
C GLY A 313 3.77 6.36 46.41
N ASP A 314 4.76 6.68 45.60
CA ASP A 314 6.18 6.55 45.93
C ASP A 314 6.84 7.95 46.10
N PRO A 315 6.88 8.50 47.34
CA PRO A 315 7.39 9.86 47.61
C PRO A 315 8.93 9.98 47.48
N VAL A 316 9.64 8.93 47.05
CA VAL A 316 11.11 8.88 47.14
C VAL A 316 11.86 9.40 45.91
N ARG A 317 11.19 9.64 44.77
CA ARG A 317 11.90 10.02 43.53
C ARG A 317 11.85 11.50 43.12
N VAL A 318 11.31 12.41 43.89
CA VAL A 318 11.37 13.87 43.60
C VAL A 318 12.38 14.53 44.53
N GLY A 319 13.67 14.34 44.27
CA GLY A 319 14.69 15.08 45.05
C GLY A 319 16.07 14.45 45.03
N GLY A 320 16.74 14.44 43.90
CA GLY A 320 18.08 13.90 43.85
C GLY A 320 18.94 14.45 42.68
N GLY A 321 18.86 15.75 42.43
CA GLY A 321 19.86 16.47 41.68
C GLY A 321 20.70 17.28 42.62
N GLY A 322 21.87 16.77 43.05
CA GLY A 322 22.77 17.61 43.86
C GLY A 322 23.93 16.88 44.49
N SER A 323 25.08 17.07 43.94
CA SER A 323 26.35 17.22 44.64
C SER A 323 27.20 15.99 44.93
N ALA A 324 28.19 15.84 44.08
CA ALA A 324 29.44 15.18 44.44
C ALA A 324 30.10 15.80 45.70
N ARG A 325 30.60 14.97 46.59
CA ARG A 325 31.67 15.31 47.50
C ARG A 325 32.64 14.13 47.67
N ASP A 326 33.84 14.49 47.44
CA ASP A 326 35.12 13.85 47.68
C ASP A 326 35.22 12.96 48.91
N GLY A 327 36.05 11.94 48.76
CA GLY A 327 36.53 11.11 49.90
C GLY A 327 37.44 9.97 49.43
N ASP A 328 38.64 10.31 49.11
CA ASP A 328 39.96 9.74 49.36
C ASP A 328 40.07 8.27 49.80
N GLY A 329 41.02 7.52 49.17
CA GLY A 329 41.61 6.30 49.74
C GLY A 329 42.08 5.26 48.74
N GLY A 330 43.25 5.44 48.12
CA GLY A 330 44.49 4.68 48.21
C GLY A 330 44.62 3.34 47.48
N GLY A 331 45.63 3.27 46.62
CA GLY A 331 46.39 2.06 46.21
C GLY A 331 46.11 1.62 44.80
N GLY A 332 46.94 1.81 43.84
CA GLY A 332 48.35 1.56 43.60
C GLY A 332 48.55 0.47 42.58
N LEU A 333 49.28 0.82 41.53
CA LEU A 333 50.19 0.05 40.73
C LEU A 333 49.92 -0.05 39.21
N ASP A 334 50.77 0.70 38.50
CA ASP A 334 51.60 0.36 37.29
C ASP A 334 50.90 -0.19 36.04
N GLY A 335 51.17 0.32 34.86
CA GLY A 335 52.27 0.96 34.23
C GLY A 335 52.11 1.06 32.72
N HIS A 336 52.87 2.02 32.19
CA HIS A 336 53.40 2.19 30.82
C HIS A 336 52.43 2.54 29.66
N ALA A 337 52.54 3.75 29.18
CA ALA A 337 53.41 4.34 28.17
C ALA A 337 52.88 4.07 26.75
N ASP A 338 52.77 4.93 25.80
CA ASP A 338 53.62 6.09 25.39
C ASP A 338 52.90 6.83 24.25
N ARG A 339 53.03 8.20 24.23
CA ARG A 339 53.30 9.10 23.08
C ARG A 339 52.34 9.04 21.86
N ASP A 340 52.06 10.08 21.21
CA ASP A 340 52.59 11.45 21.02
C ASP A 340 51.57 12.33 20.27
N ARG A 341 51.59 13.64 20.62
CA ARG A 341 51.61 14.89 19.79
C ARG A 341 50.56 15.02 18.63
N ASP A 342 50.02 16.15 18.38
CA ASP A 342 50.28 17.60 18.28
C ASP A 342 48.94 18.20 17.80
N GLY A 343 48.42 19.32 18.12
CA GLY A 343 48.93 20.65 18.11
C GLY A 343 47.93 21.63 17.48
N GLY A 344 47.75 22.79 18.07
CA GLY A 344 47.33 24.04 17.39
C GLY A 344 45.94 24.55 17.73
N ARG A 345 45.73 25.48 18.70
CA ARG A 345 45.67 26.97 18.55
C ARG A 345 44.62 27.42 17.50
N ASP A 346 43.67 28.32 17.78
CA ASP A 346 43.80 29.69 18.30
C ASP A 346 42.39 30.28 18.62
N GLU A 347 42.26 30.98 19.71
CA GLU A 347 41.91 32.36 19.99
C GLU A 347 40.62 33.00 19.43
N GLY A 348 39.92 33.68 20.38
CA GLY A 348 39.23 34.94 20.14
C GLY A 348 37.95 35.10 20.93
N ARG A 349 37.95 35.59 22.20
CA ARG A 349 37.75 36.97 22.69
C ARG A 349 36.41 37.56 22.14
N ALA A 350 35.52 38.16 22.91
CA ALA A 350 35.56 38.95 24.13
C ALA A 350 34.14 39.47 24.53
N ARG A 351 33.96 39.75 25.84
CA ARG A 351 33.20 40.86 26.48
C ARG A 351 31.68 40.95 26.24
N GLY A 352 30.86 41.25 27.20
CA GLY A 352 30.99 41.80 28.54
C GLY A 352 29.65 42.39 29.01
N ALA A 353 29.55 42.64 30.30
CA ALA A 353 28.72 43.58 31.06
C ALA A 353 27.33 43.09 31.40
N ASP A 354 26.92 42.77 32.61
CA ASP A 354 26.91 43.52 33.91
C ASP A 354 25.62 44.31 34.12
N GLN A 355 25.02 44.12 35.27
CA GLN A 355 24.05 44.88 36.13
C GLN A 355 22.94 43.95 36.58
N GLY A 356 22.79 43.64 37.86
CA GLY A 356 22.86 44.44 39.08
C GLY A 356 21.42 44.63 39.57
N GLY A 357 21.11 44.16 40.79
CA GLY A 357 19.90 44.67 41.45
C GLY A 357 19.19 43.68 42.36
N ASP A 358 19.61 43.67 43.59
CA ASP A 358 18.88 43.76 44.88
C ASP A 358 17.93 42.68 45.37
N ARG A 359 18.34 42.16 46.52
CA ARG A 359 17.50 41.46 47.52
C ARG A 359 16.70 42.46 48.38
N PRO A 360 15.60 42.01 48.99
CA PRO A 360 15.65 42.00 50.47
C PRO A 360 15.23 40.69 51.17
N ARG A 361 15.80 40.52 52.32
CA ARG A 361 15.59 39.53 53.35
C ARG A 361 14.27 39.80 54.14
N GLY A 362 13.69 38.75 54.69
CA GLY A 362 12.77 38.74 55.84
C GLY A 362 11.90 37.47 55.80
N ALA A 363 11.89 36.62 56.72
CA ALA A 363 11.78 36.44 58.12
C ALA A 363 11.18 35.04 58.36
N ASP A 364 11.82 34.31 59.19
CA ASP A 364 11.38 33.11 59.89
C ASP A 364 9.95 33.16 60.43
N GLN A 365 9.17 32.07 60.15
CA GLN A 365 8.23 31.59 61.20
C GLN A 365 8.02 30.07 61.02
N GLY A 366 8.47 29.34 62.05
CA GLY A 366 8.20 27.96 62.28
C GLY A 366 6.72 27.69 62.46
N GLY A 367 6.21 26.68 61.85
CA GLY A 367 4.85 26.17 62.04
C GLY A 367 4.82 24.69 61.72
N ASP A 368 4.70 23.96 62.80
CA ASP A 368 4.44 22.51 62.85
C ASP A 368 3.31 22.08 61.84
N ARG A 369 3.60 21.18 60.93
CA ARG A 369 2.57 20.59 60.07
C ARG A 369 2.19 19.21 60.59
N PRO A 370 0.91 18.97 60.86
CA PRO A 370 0.43 17.63 61.18
C PRO A 370 0.39 16.77 59.91
N ARG A 371 0.93 15.56 60.02
CA ARG A 371 0.77 14.49 59.04
C ARG A 371 -0.70 14.03 59.00
N GLY A 372 -1.41 14.44 57.97
CA GLY A 372 -2.75 13.95 57.69
C GLY A 372 -2.86 13.82 56.18
N GLY A 373 -2.94 12.59 55.63
CA GLY A 373 -3.29 12.36 54.24
C GLY A 373 -4.64 13.01 53.93
N GLY A 374 -4.62 14.07 53.13
CA GLY A 374 -5.76 14.96 52.95
C GLY A 374 -6.51 14.69 51.64
N PRO A 375 -7.71 15.21 51.48
CA PRO A 375 -8.58 15.05 50.28
C PRO A 375 -7.99 15.61 48.98
N ASP A 376 -6.82 16.24 49.00
CA ASP A 376 -6.15 16.83 47.86
C ASP A 376 -5.50 15.78 46.93
N GLU A 377 -5.07 14.62 47.47
CA GLU A 377 -4.44 13.56 46.65
C GLU A 377 -5.47 12.82 45.77
N ALA A 378 -6.66 12.52 46.32
CA ALA A 378 -7.74 11.89 45.57
C ALA A 378 -8.28 12.81 44.48
N GLY A 379 -8.31 14.11 44.72
CA GLY A 379 -8.67 15.13 43.73
C GLY A 379 -7.62 15.30 42.62
N SER A 380 -6.36 15.00 42.92
CA SER A 380 -5.26 15.01 41.93
C SER A 380 -5.35 13.82 41.00
N LEU A 381 -5.55 12.62 41.50
CA LEU A 381 -5.68 11.39 40.68
C LEU A 381 -6.91 11.45 39.76
N SER A 382 -8.06 11.94 40.27
CA SER A 382 -9.27 12.09 39.43
C SER A 382 -9.04 13.03 38.25
N ARG A 383 -8.37 14.16 38.47
CA ARG A 383 -8.00 15.11 37.39
C ARG A 383 -7.04 14.51 36.36
N LEU A 384 -6.07 13.69 36.82
CA LEU A 384 -5.17 12.99 35.91
C LEU A 384 -5.92 11.96 35.07
N LEU A 385 -6.87 11.23 35.63
CA LEU A 385 -7.70 10.26 34.90
C LEU A 385 -8.64 10.93 33.91
N GLU A 386 -9.22 12.09 34.21
CA GLU A 386 -10.02 12.89 33.28
C GLU A 386 -9.16 13.36 32.11
N ARG A 387 -7.98 13.91 32.39
CA ARG A 387 -7.05 14.35 31.36
C ARG A 387 -6.52 13.19 30.50
N ALA A 388 -6.38 12.01 31.08
CA ALA A 388 -6.04 10.80 30.36
C ALA A 388 -7.14 10.36 29.39
N ALA A 389 -8.40 10.52 29.80
CA ALA A 389 -9.54 10.23 28.93
C ALA A 389 -9.58 11.19 27.73
N GLU A 390 -9.32 12.49 27.96
CA GLU A 390 -9.21 13.49 26.88
C GLU A 390 -8.06 13.16 25.92
N LEU A 391 -6.87 12.85 26.45
CA LEU A 391 -5.71 12.47 25.62
C LEU A 391 -5.96 11.20 24.78
N ARG A 392 -6.68 10.24 25.31
CA ARG A 392 -7.03 9.00 24.60
C ARG A 392 -7.96 9.26 23.41
N GLU A 393 -8.81 10.28 23.50
CA GLU A 393 -9.74 10.69 22.44
C GLU A 393 -9.16 11.79 21.55
N ASP A 394 -7.96 12.27 21.85
CA ASP A 394 -7.24 13.24 21.03
C ASP A 394 -6.99 12.67 19.62
N PRO A 395 -7.39 13.38 18.55
CA PRO A 395 -7.24 12.91 17.18
C PRO A 395 -5.80 12.56 16.80
N GLU A 396 -4.81 13.36 17.23
CA GLU A 396 -3.39 13.08 16.92
C GLU A 396 -2.89 11.81 17.63
N VAL A 397 -3.34 11.56 18.86
CA VAL A 397 -2.97 10.34 19.60
C VAL A 397 -3.65 9.13 18.98
N THR A 398 -4.92 9.23 18.63
CA THR A 398 -5.69 8.16 17.98
C THR A 398 -5.08 7.81 16.62
N GLU A 399 -4.74 8.81 15.84
CA GLU A 399 -4.05 8.64 14.57
C GLU A 399 -2.67 8.02 14.77
N ALA A 400 -1.89 8.48 15.74
CA ALA A 400 -0.57 7.92 16.04
C ALA A 400 -0.63 6.45 16.51
N VAL A 401 -1.65 6.04 17.25
CA VAL A 401 -1.89 4.63 17.61
C VAL A 401 -2.13 3.78 16.37
N GLY A 402 -2.94 4.26 15.44
CA GLY A 402 -3.17 3.65 14.15
C GLY A 402 -3.65 2.18 14.18
N LEU A 403 -4.20 1.72 15.30
CA LEU A 403 -4.75 0.39 15.53
C LEU A 403 -6.20 0.50 16.00
N ASP A 404 -7.11 -0.25 15.38
CA ASP A 404 -8.53 -0.23 15.75
C ASP A 404 -8.78 -0.82 17.14
N ASP A 405 -8.08 -1.93 17.45
CA ASP A 405 -8.14 -2.64 18.71
C ASP A 405 -6.75 -2.87 19.27
N LEU A 406 -6.52 -2.58 20.55
CA LEU A 406 -5.26 -2.88 21.23
C LEU A 406 -5.32 -4.24 21.92
N ARG A 407 -4.29 -5.05 21.72
CA ARG A 407 -4.09 -6.27 22.53
C ARG A 407 -3.65 -5.89 23.96
N PRO A 408 -3.77 -6.79 24.94
CA PRO A 408 -3.37 -6.51 26.32
C PRO A 408 -1.95 -5.94 26.47
N ALA A 409 -0.98 -6.44 25.70
CA ALA A 409 0.39 -5.91 25.74
C ALA A 409 0.51 -4.50 25.15
N GLU A 410 -0.20 -4.22 24.06
CA GLU A 410 -0.26 -2.89 23.44
C GLU A 410 -1.00 -1.89 24.34
N ALA A 411 -2.09 -2.33 25.00
CA ALA A 411 -2.83 -1.52 25.95
C ALA A 411 -2.01 -1.17 27.19
N GLU A 412 -1.19 -2.10 27.69
CA GLU A 412 -0.25 -1.86 28.78
C GLU A 412 0.79 -0.80 28.40
N LEU A 413 1.36 -0.94 27.20
CA LEU A 413 2.35 0.00 26.66
C LEU A 413 1.73 1.39 26.47
N PHE A 414 0.56 1.45 25.86
CA PHE A 414 -0.17 2.70 25.65
C PHE A 414 -0.53 3.38 26.99
N ALA A 415 -1.00 2.62 27.97
CA ALA A 415 -1.28 3.14 29.30
C ALA A 415 -0.02 3.69 29.98
N SER A 416 1.14 3.04 29.78
CA SER A 416 2.42 3.51 30.31
C SER A 416 2.89 4.81 29.66
N LEU A 417 2.72 4.95 28.34
CA LEU A 417 3.02 6.18 27.59
C LEU A 417 2.14 7.34 28.08
N LEU A 418 0.83 7.10 28.24
CA LEU A 418 -0.10 8.11 28.76
C LEU A 418 0.25 8.51 30.20
N ALA A 419 0.56 7.56 31.09
CA ALA A 419 0.98 7.85 32.45
C ALA A 419 2.26 8.69 32.48
N GLY A 420 3.29 8.29 31.73
CA GLY A 420 4.54 9.04 31.64
C GLY A 420 4.35 10.48 31.14
N HIS A 421 3.46 10.68 30.15
CA HIS A 421 3.14 12.02 29.64
C HIS A 421 2.38 12.87 30.69
N LEU A 422 1.40 12.28 31.37
CA LEU A 422 0.63 12.98 32.41
C LEU A 422 1.48 13.36 33.63
N LEU A 423 2.48 12.56 33.94
CA LEU A 423 3.42 12.82 35.04
C LEU A 423 4.62 13.69 34.63
N GLY A 424 4.70 14.05 33.34
CA GLY A 424 5.73 14.93 32.80
C GLY A 424 7.07 14.26 32.53
N SER A 425 7.16 12.93 32.59
CA SER A 425 8.37 12.17 32.24
C SER A 425 8.51 11.92 30.75
N VAL A 426 7.42 12.00 29.97
CA VAL A 426 7.34 11.79 28.52
C VAL A 426 6.80 13.05 27.85
N GLY A 427 7.53 13.61 26.87
CA GLY A 427 7.08 14.74 26.09
C GLY A 427 5.94 14.38 25.12
N ARG A 428 5.26 15.39 24.55
CA ARG A 428 4.17 15.16 23.57
C ARG A 428 4.67 14.41 22.32
N GLU A 429 5.80 14.81 21.78
CA GLU A 429 6.40 14.20 20.60
C GLU A 429 6.83 12.75 20.88
N GLU A 430 7.36 12.50 22.07
CA GLU A 430 7.77 11.17 22.52
C GLU A 430 6.55 10.26 22.76
N LEU A 431 5.43 10.79 23.27
CA LEU A 431 4.17 10.09 23.39
C LEU A 431 3.67 9.65 22.00
N LEU A 432 3.60 10.56 21.04
CA LEU A 432 3.15 10.26 19.67
C LEU A 432 4.08 9.25 18.99
N SER A 433 5.39 9.41 19.18
CA SER A 433 6.39 8.45 18.67
C SER A 433 6.21 7.06 19.28
N GLY A 434 6.00 6.97 20.59
CA GLY A 434 5.71 5.70 21.28
C GLY A 434 4.42 5.04 20.80
N CYS A 435 3.38 5.82 20.55
CA CYS A 435 2.11 5.32 20.00
C CYS A 435 2.30 4.71 18.59
N ARG A 436 3.07 5.38 17.73
CA ARG A 436 3.43 4.87 16.40
C ARG A 436 4.19 3.54 16.44
N GLY A 437 4.96 3.32 17.50
CA GLY A 437 5.69 2.08 17.72
C GLY A 437 4.84 0.84 17.96
N LEU A 438 3.56 0.98 18.32
CA LEU A 438 2.70 -0.17 18.66
C LEU A 438 2.49 -1.11 17.47
N ALA A 439 2.25 -0.58 16.28
CA ALA A 439 2.11 -1.39 15.07
C ALA A 439 3.42 -2.08 14.65
N ALA A 440 4.56 -1.42 14.87
CA ALA A 440 5.87 -1.99 14.57
C ALA A 440 6.20 -3.19 15.51
N VAL A 441 5.83 -3.11 16.79
CA VAL A 441 5.95 -4.24 17.73
C VAL A 441 5.14 -5.45 17.25
N GLN A 442 3.92 -5.20 16.76
CA GLN A 442 3.08 -6.26 16.21
C GLN A 442 3.72 -6.91 14.97
N ALA A 443 4.20 -6.10 14.02
CA ALA A 443 4.87 -6.61 12.84
C ALA A 443 6.08 -7.47 13.22
N TYR A 444 6.94 -6.97 14.10
CA TYR A 444 8.09 -7.74 14.59
C TYR A 444 7.71 -9.09 15.20
N GLU A 445 6.67 -9.14 16.06
CA GLU A 445 6.22 -10.40 16.66
C GLU A 445 5.76 -11.42 15.61
N TRP A 446 5.13 -10.97 14.55
CA TRP A 446 4.65 -11.83 13.46
C TRP A 446 5.78 -12.51 12.71
N PHE A 447 6.89 -11.83 12.49
CA PHE A 447 8.05 -12.36 11.76
C PHE A 447 8.99 -13.17 12.67
N ALA A 448 9.22 -12.73 13.91
CA ALA A 448 10.09 -13.40 14.88
C ALA A 448 9.62 -14.84 15.23
N GLY A 449 8.33 -15.14 15.07
CA GLY A 449 7.77 -16.45 15.27
C GLY A 449 8.21 -17.48 14.22
N VAL A 450 8.36 -17.03 12.99
CA VAL A 450 8.75 -17.87 11.83
C VAL A 450 10.20 -18.34 11.97
N ASP A 451 11.11 -17.43 12.26
CA ASP A 451 12.54 -17.77 12.44
C ASP A 451 12.75 -18.81 13.52
N ARG A 452 11.98 -18.72 14.62
CA ARG A 452 12.04 -19.70 15.70
C ARG A 452 11.49 -21.07 15.30
N ALA A 453 10.42 -21.09 14.53
CA ALA A 453 9.83 -22.32 14.03
C ALA A 453 10.76 -23.05 13.04
N LEU A 454 11.48 -22.29 12.20
CA LEU A 454 12.46 -22.81 11.26
C LEU A 454 13.75 -23.28 11.95
N ALA A 455 14.18 -22.58 13.02
CA ALA A 455 15.37 -22.92 13.78
C ALA A 455 15.18 -24.07 14.77
N ALA A 456 13.94 -24.53 15.01
CA ALA A 456 13.67 -25.63 15.90
C ALA A 456 14.35 -26.93 15.38
N PRO A 457 15.14 -27.64 16.21
CA PRO A 457 15.74 -28.89 15.79
C PRO A 457 14.65 -29.90 15.42
N PRO A 458 14.87 -30.73 14.38
CA PRO A 458 13.93 -31.80 14.05
C PRO A 458 13.73 -32.72 15.25
N PRO A 459 12.51 -33.22 15.49
CA PRO A 459 12.27 -34.20 16.57
C PRO A 459 13.19 -35.39 16.41
N GLY A 460 13.81 -35.82 17.51
CA GLY A 460 14.98 -36.73 17.56
C GLY A 460 14.80 -38.19 17.10
N ASP A 461 13.79 -38.51 16.32
CA ASP A 461 13.42 -39.86 15.92
C ASP A 461 14.16 -40.40 14.69
N GLY A 462 15.22 -39.74 14.23
CA GLY A 462 16.07 -40.25 13.15
C GLY A 462 15.38 -40.47 11.78
N ARG A 463 14.10 -40.16 11.65
CA ARG A 463 13.40 -40.08 10.37
C ARG A 463 13.61 -38.69 9.79
N ALA A 464 14.09 -38.66 8.54
CA ALA A 464 14.16 -37.42 7.78
C ALA A 464 12.83 -36.71 7.93
N PRO A 465 12.83 -35.40 8.32
CA PRO A 465 11.60 -34.66 8.50
C PRO A 465 10.83 -34.70 7.19
N VAL A 466 9.56 -35.08 7.24
CA VAL A 466 8.66 -34.93 6.10
C VAL A 466 8.53 -33.42 5.88
N ARG A 467 9.23 -32.92 4.89
CA ARG A 467 9.40 -31.49 4.58
C ARG A 467 8.10 -30.77 4.09
N SER A 468 6.96 -31.47 4.19
CA SER A 468 5.63 -30.92 3.82
C SER A 468 5.12 -29.79 4.72
N GLY A 469 5.83 -29.43 5.77
CA GLY A 469 5.40 -28.42 6.73
C GLY A 469 5.82 -26.98 6.45
N THR A 470 6.75 -26.73 5.51
CA THR A 470 7.25 -25.36 5.27
C THR A 470 6.19 -24.42 4.72
N ALA A 471 5.30 -24.89 3.86
CA ALA A 471 4.21 -24.09 3.33
C ALA A 471 3.23 -23.61 4.43
N ALA A 472 2.94 -24.48 5.41
CA ALA A 472 2.08 -24.12 6.55
C ALA A 472 2.72 -23.05 7.46
N LEU A 473 4.06 -23.04 7.58
CA LEU A 473 4.78 -22.02 8.35
C LEU A 473 4.81 -20.67 7.64
N PHE A 474 4.96 -20.67 6.33
CA PHE A 474 5.08 -19.42 5.55
C PHE A 474 3.73 -18.80 5.21
N HIS A 475 2.65 -19.58 5.10
CA HIS A 475 1.34 -19.06 4.68
C HIS A 475 0.83 -17.90 5.56
N PRO A 476 0.86 -17.96 6.90
CA PRO A 476 0.38 -16.84 7.72
C PRO A 476 1.19 -15.55 7.52
N VAL A 477 2.50 -15.67 7.27
CA VAL A 477 3.37 -14.51 7.00
C VAL A 477 3.11 -13.98 5.60
N ALA A 478 3.02 -14.87 4.61
CA ALA A 478 2.71 -14.51 3.24
C ALA A 478 1.34 -13.82 3.12
N PHE A 479 0.34 -14.28 3.87
CA PHE A 479 -0.97 -13.65 3.92
C PHE A 479 -0.91 -12.23 4.51
N ARG A 480 -0.16 -12.01 5.57
CA ARG A 480 0.06 -10.68 6.16
C ARG A 480 0.77 -9.74 5.19
N ILE A 481 1.81 -10.22 4.50
CA ILE A 481 2.51 -9.42 3.49
C ILE A 481 1.57 -9.10 2.33
N ALA A 482 0.83 -10.09 1.81
CA ALA A 482 -0.14 -9.88 0.74
C ALA A 482 -1.24 -8.89 1.15
N LEU A 483 -1.73 -8.98 2.38
CA LEU A 483 -2.70 -8.02 2.92
C LEU A 483 -2.11 -6.62 3.09
N ALA A 484 -0.82 -6.48 3.44
CA ALA A 484 -0.15 -5.19 3.52
C ALA A 484 -0.03 -4.51 2.14
N VAL A 485 0.21 -5.30 1.11
CA VAL A 485 0.33 -4.83 -0.28
C VAL A 485 -1.04 -4.57 -0.92
N LEU A 486 -2.00 -5.48 -0.70
CA LEU A 486 -3.28 -5.51 -1.42
C LEU A 486 -4.49 -5.15 -0.54
N GLY A 487 -4.29 -4.54 0.62
CA GLY A 487 -5.38 -4.16 1.53
C GLY A 487 -6.49 -3.40 0.82
N GLY A 488 -7.75 -3.82 1.00
CA GLY A 488 -8.91 -3.29 0.26
C GLY A 488 -9.12 -3.91 -1.13
N ALA A 489 -8.35 -4.90 -1.52
CA ALA A 489 -8.69 -5.79 -2.65
C ALA A 489 -9.65 -6.90 -2.20
N SER A 490 -10.18 -7.66 -3.15
CA SER A 490 -11.04 -8.79 -2.84
C SER A 490 -10.29 -9.87 -2.04
N HIS A 491 -11.01 -10.55 -1.15
CA HIS A 491 -10.43 -11.64 -0.34
C HIS A 491 -9.73 -12.69 -1.21
N SER A 492 -10.36 -13.07 -2.33
CA SER A 492 -9.79 -14.02 -3.28
C SER A 492 -8.48 -13.53 -3.90
N ALA A 493 -8.36 -12.23 -4.19
CA ALA A 493 -7.13 -11.66 -4.74
C ALA A 493 -5.99 -11.70 -3.72
N VAL A 494 -6.26 -11.32 -2.47
CA VAL A 494 -5.25 -11.37 -1.40
C VAL A 494 -4.83 -12.80 -1.10
N SER A 495 -5.77 -13.74 -1.00
CA SER A 495 -5.47 -15.17 -0.77
C SER A 495 -4.64 -15.76 -1.92
N ALA A 496 -5.00 -15.47 -3.18
CA ALA A 496 -4.22 -15.93 -4.33
C ALA A 496 -2.78 -15.38 -4.31
N ALA A 497 -2.62 -14.10 -4.01
CA ALA A 497 -1.31 -13.47 -3.87
C ALA A 497 -0.50 -14.06 -2.69
N ALA A 498 -1.16 -14.36 -1.56
CA ALA A 498 -0.55 -15.01 -0.41
C ALA A 498 -0.04 -16.42 -0.76
N HIS A 499 -0.82 -17.19 -1.52
CA HIS A 499 -0.38 -18.51 -2.00
C HIS A 499 0.84 -18.45 -2.92
N LEU A 500 0.87 -17.48 -3.83
CA LEU A 500 2.04 -17.25 -4.69
C LEU A 500 3.27 -16.92 -3.84
N LEU A 501 3.15 -16.02 -2.86
CA LEU A 501 4.26 -15.68 -1.98
C LEU A 501 4.68 -16.86 -1.09
N THR A 502 3.74 -17.63 -0.58
CA THR A 502 4.03 -18.86 0.19
C THR A 502 4.89 -19.82 -0.64
N TRP A 503 4.57 -19.95 -1.93
CA TRP A 503 5.37 -20.77 -2.85
C TRP A 503 6.78 -20.20 -3.04
N GLU A 504 6.92 -18.91 -3.31
CA GLU A 504 8.23 -18.25 -3.48
C GLU A 504 9.12 -18.40 -2.23
N LEU A 505 8.54 -18.21 -1.04
CA LEU A 505 9.23 -18.38 0.23
C LEU A 505 9.64 -19.85 0.46
N SER A 506 8.77 -20.79 0.14
CA SER A 506 9.05 -22.22 0.30
C SER A 506 10.18 -22.68 -0.62
N VAL A 507 10.17 -22.26 -1.89
CA VAL A 507 11.24 -22.56 -2.86
C VAL A 507 12.57 -21.92 -2.43
N GLN A 508 12.54 -20.70 -1.91
CA GLN A 508 13.74 -20.02 -1.41
C GLN A 508 14.33 -20.72 -0.18
N SER A 509 13.46 -21.24 0.69
CA SER A 509 13.87 -21.95 1.91
C SER A 509 14.45 -23.34 1.61
N ASP A 510 13.93 -24.04 0.62
CA ASP A 510 14.36 -25.37 0.20
C ASP A 510 14.30 -25.50 -1.32
N PRO A 511 15.37 -25.07 -2.03
CA PRO A 511 15.41 -25.08 -3.50
C PRO A 511 15.39 -26.49 -4.10
N ASP A 512 15.83 -27.49 -3.34
CA ASP A 512 15.98 -28.87 -3.81
C ASP A 512 14.68 -29.67 -3.72
N SER A 513 13.64 -29.12 -3.10
CA SER A 513 12.33 -29.78 -2.97
C SER A 513 11.21 -28.98 -3.62
N THR A 514 10.27 -29.69 -4.25
CA THR A 514 9.02 -29.07 -4.71
C THR A 514 8.05 -28.98 -3.52
N PRO A 515 7.67 -27.79 -3.07
CA PRO A 515 6.73 -27.64 -1.97
C PRO A 515 5.38 -28.29 -2.32
N ALA A 516 4.86 -29.11 -1.40
CA ALA A 516 3.48 -29.58 -1.54
C ALA A 516 2.52 -28.40 -1.38
N ARG A 517 1.55 -28.27 -2.29
CA ARG A 517 0.44 -27.31 -2.16
C ARG A 517 -0.73 -28.01 -1.48
N PRO A 518 -1.02 -27.69 -0.23
CA PRO A 518 -2.27 -28.14 0.37
C PRO A 518 -3.43 -27.44 -0.34
N LEU A 519 -4.39 -28.21 -0.88
CA LEU A 519 -5.50 -27.66 -1.66
C LEU A 519 -6.78 -27.42 -0.84
N PHE A 520 -6.89 -28.05 0.33
CA PHE A 520 -8.12 -28.07 1.14
C PHE A 520 -7.88 -27.76 2.62
N CYS A 521 -6.76 -27.12 2.97
CA CYS A 521 -6.42 -26.85 4.36
C CYS A 521 -6.51 -25.37 4.75
N ASP A 522 -6.93 -24.50 3.83
CA ASP A 522 -7.10 -23.10 4.14
C ASP A 522 -8.34 -22.89 5.00
N ASP A 523 -8.14 -22.13 6.06
CA ASP A 523 -9.21 -21.62 6.91
C ASP A 523 -9.23 -20.08 6.81
N PRO A 524 -10.11 -19.54 5.96
CA PRO A 524 -10.19 -18.09 5.74
C PRO A 524 -10.46 -17.28 7.01
N GLU A 525 -11.20 -17.84 7.95
CA GLU A 525 -11.50 -17.16 9.23
C GLU A 525 -10.26 -17.11 10.12
N SER A 526 -9.46 -18.19 10.10
CA SER A 526 -8.17 -18.25 10.77
C SER A 526 -7.18 -17.23 10.20
N ASP A 527 -7.07 -17.13 8.87
CA ASP A 527 -6.20 -16.15 8.22
C ASP A 527 -6.56 -14.71 8.62
N LEU A 528 -7.86 -14.39 8.63
CA LEU A 528 -8.35 -13.09 9.06
C LEU A 528 -8.02 -12.82 10.54
N ALA A 529 -8.27 -13.80 11.42
CA ALA A 529 -8.02 -13.65 12.85
C ALA A 529 -6.52 -13.53 13.20
N LEU A 530 -5.68 -14.37 12.57
CA LEU A 530 -4.23 -14.37 12.78
C LEU A 530 -3.54 -13.12 12.22
N SER A 531 -4.14 -12.48 11.23
CA SER A 531 -3.60 -11.28 10.57
C SER A 531 -4.26 -9.99 11.05
N ARG A 532 -5.13 -10.02 12.07
CA ARG A 532 -5.92 -8.85 12.50
C ARG A 532 -6.62 -8.19 11.31
N ALA A 533 -7.21 -9.01 10.46
CA ALA A 533 -7.94 -8.55 9.30
C ALA A 533 -9.44 -8.49 9.58
N ARG A 534 -10.12 -7.64 8.85
CA ARG A 534 -11.58 -7.55 8.83
C ARG A 534 -12.11 -7.59 7.40
N PRO A 535 -13.17 -8.32 7.15
CA PRO A 535 -13.89 -8.22 5.88
C PRO A 535 -14.75 -6.96 5.87
N ALA A 536 -15.00 -6.45 4.67
CA ALA A 536 -15.98 -5.40 4.40
C ALA A 536 -16.58 -5.66 3.01
N ASP A 537 -17.87 -5.43 2.85
CA ASP A 537 -18.47 -5.47 1.53
C ASP A 537 -18.23 -4.14 0.82
N GLY A 538 -17.86 -4.21 -0.45
CA GLY A 538 -17.55 -3.02 -1.22
C GLY A 538 -17.56 -3.30 -2.73
N PRO A 539 -17.50 -2.25 -3.55
CA PRO A 539 -17.48 -2.39 -4.99
C PRO A 539 -16.17 -3.01 -5.48
N VAL A 540 -16.28 -3.97 -6.38
CA VAL A 540 -15.18 -4.55 -7.16
C VAL A 540 -15.53 -4.37 -8.62
N ASP A 541 -14.62 -3.78 -9.36
CA ASP A 541 -14.77 -3.65 -10.81
C ASP A 541 -14.39 -4.97 -11.48
N VAL A 542 -15.28 -5.43 -12.35
CA VAL A 542 -15.08 -6.62 -13.18
C VAL A 542 -15.47 -6.27 -14.62
N ALA A 543 -14.48 -6.08 -15.47
CA ALA A 543 -14.68 -5.72 -16.89
C ALA A 543 -15.57 -4.47 -17.08
N GLY A 544 -15.34 -3.42 -16.29
CA GLY A 544 -16.10 -2.17 -16.34
C GLY A 544 -17.49 -2.23 -15.69
N ALA A 545 -17.83 -3.34 -15.02
CA ALA A 545 -19.05 -3.48 -14.24
C ALA A 545 -18.74 -3.53 -12.74
N GLU A 546 -19.39 -2.67 -11.97
CA GLU A 546 -19.29 -2.69 -10.51
C GLU A 546 -20.13 -3.83 -9.92
N VAL A 547 -19.50 -4.73 -9.19
CA VAL A 547 -20.16 -5.80 -8.44
C VAL A 547 -19.79 -5.71 -6.96
N THR A 548 -20.71 -6.10 -6.08
CA THR A 548 -20.40 -6.17 -4.64
C THR A 548 -19.50 -7.37 -4.38
N GLY A 549 -18.32 -7.12 -3.83
CA GLY A 549 -17.33 -8.11 -3.45
C GLY A 549 -16.95 -8.03 -1.98
N ARG A 550 -16.41 -9.13 -1.43
CA ARG A 550 -15.87 -9.18 -0.08
C ARG A 550 -14.43 -8.68 -0.10
N LEU A 551 -14.21 -7.46 0.34
CA LEU A 551 -12.91 -6.84 0.50
C LEU A 551 -12.32 -7.18 1.87
N ILE A 552 -10.99 -7.15 2.01
CA ILE A 552 -10.32 -7.33 3.31
C ILE A 552 -9.34 -6.20 3.61
N PHE A 553 -9.32 -5.82 4.87
CA PHE A 553 -8.48 -4.74 5.40
C PHE A 553 -7.82 -5.17 6.70
N TYR A 554 -6.69 -4.58 7.05
CA TYR A 554 -6.19 -4.65 8.41
C TYR A 554 -7.12 -3.92 9.40
N ARG A 555 -7.14 -4.38 10.66
CA ARG A 555 -7.69 -3.65 11.81
C ARG A 555 -6.63 -2.69 12.33
N GLY A 556 -6.42 -1.60 11.60
CA GLY A 556 -5.44 -0.58 11.93
C GLY A 556 -4.70 -0.08 10.70
N ALA A 557 -4.74 1.23 10.47
CA ALA A 557 -4.15 1.89 9.32
C ALA A 557 -2.60 1.85 9.32
N ALA A 558 -1.97 1.71 10.49
CA ALA A 558 -0.52 1.66 10.63
C ALA A 558 0.08 0.29 10.26
N LEU A 559 -0.70 -0.79 10.28
CA LEU A 559 -0.19 -2.15 10.09
C LEU A 559 0.43 -2.41 8.71
N PRO A 560 -0.16 -1.96 7.58
CA PRO A 560 0.44 -2.18 6.26
C PRO A 560 1.88 -1.67 6.18
N ALA A 561 2.10 -0.43 6.58
CA ALA A 561 3.41 0.19 6.54
C ALA A 561 4.39 -0.45 7.54
N ALA A 562 3.91 -0.86 8.74
CA ALA A 562 4.73 -1.55 9.74
C ALA A 562 5.20 -2.92 9.23
N VAL A 563 4.32 -3.69 8.59
CA VAL A 563 4.64 -5.01 8.00
C VAL A 563 5.68 -4.86 6.88
N LEU A 564 5.49 -3.90 5.97
CA LEU A 564 6.43 -3.64 4.89
C LEU A 564 7.79 -3.16 5.42
N ALA A 565 7.79 -2.34 6.48
CA ALA A 565 9.00 -1.88 7.15
C ALA A 565 9.78 -3.05 7.76
N GLU A 566 9.12 -3.85 8.58
CA GLU A 566 9.74 -4.99 9.24
C GLU A 566 10.31 -5.99 8.23
N LEU A 567 9.51 -6.30 7.19
CA LEU A 567 9.90 -7.18 6.10
C LEU A 567 11.19 -6.72 5.42
N TRP A 568 11.24 -5.45 5.03
CA TRP A 568 12.30 -4.96 4.16
C TRP A 568 13.58 -4.59 4.91
N ASP A 569 13.43 -4.01 6.11
CA ASP A 569 14.57 -3.51 6.87
C ASP A 569 15.30 -4.60 7.67
N ARG A 570 14.62 -5.72 8.00
CA ARG A 570 15.19 -6.74 8.89
C ARG A 570 15.36 -8.12 8.28
N HIS A 571 14.65 -8.45 7.20
CA HIS A 571 14.63 -9.80 6.63
C HIS A 571 15.25 -9.84 5.24
N PHE A 572 16.54 -9.51 5.11
CA PHE A 572 17.25 -9.44 3.83
C PHE A 572 17.12 -10.68 2.94
N PRO A 573 17.16 -11.93 3.46
CA PRO A 573 17.00 -13.14 2.62
C PRO A 573 15.62 -13.25 1.96
N VAL A 574 14.60 -12.59 2.52
CA VAL A 574 13.22 -12.61 2.01
C VAL A 574 13.01 -11.61 0.88
N ARG A 575 13.91 -10.65 0.69
CA ARG A 575 13.79 -9.63 -0.35
C ARG A 575 13.70 -10.22 -1.76
N ALA A 576 14.55 -11.18 -2.07
CA ALA A 576 14.56 -11.82 -3.40
C ALA A 576 13.24 -12.52 -3.77
N PRO A 577 12.64 -13.40 -2.92
CA PRO A 577 11.34 -13.97 -3.21
C PRO A 577 10.22 -12.92 -3.28
N VAL A 578 10.27 -11.86 -2.45
CA VAL A 578 9.29 -10.77 -2.50
C VAL A 578 9.41 -9.98 -3.81
N VAL A 579 10.61 -9.71 -4.30
CA VAL A 579 10.84 -9.08 -5.61
C VAL A 579 10.25 -9.92 -6.74
N ARG A 580 10.51 -11.24 -6.76
CA ARG A 580 9.93 -12.14 -7.77
C ARG A 580 8.40 -12.14 -7.71
N TRP A 581 7.85 -12.21 -6.51
CA TRP A 581 6.41 -12.16 -6.28
C TRP A 581 5.79 -10.84 -6.76
N LEU A 582 6.39 -9.68 -6.46
CA LEU A 582 5.92 -8.38 -6.96
C LEU A 582 5.96 -8.29 -8.49
N ARG A 583 6.98 -8.89 -9.12
CA ARG A 583 7.05 -8.99 -10.59
C ARG A 583 5.91 -9.86 -11.16
N LEU A 584 5.52 -10.94 -10.47
CA LEU A 584 4.35 -11.73 -10.85
C LEU A 584 3.05 -10.93 -10.72
N LEU A 585 2.91 -10.14 -9.64
CA LEU A 585 1.74 -9.28 -9.45
C LEU A 585 1.67 -8.14 -10.48
N ALA A 586 2.81 -7.72 -11.05
CA ALA A 586 2.82 -6.74 -12.14
C ALA A 586 2.13 -7.25 -13.41
N ASP A 587 2.06 -8.55 -13.60
CA ASP A 587 1.38 -9.21 -14.73
C ASP A 587 -0.08 -9.56 -14.42
N ASP A 588 -0.57 -9.33 -13.20
CA ASP A 588 -1.97 -9.62 -12.85
C ASP A 588 -2.89 -8.70 -13.67
N PRO A 589 -3.89 -9.25 -14.37
CA PRO A 589 -4.79 -8.45 -15.21
C PRO A 589 -5.70 -7.52 -14.40
N ARG A 590 -5.87 -7.79 -13.12
CA ARG A 590 -6.72 -6.99 -12.23
C ARG A 590 -5.99 -5.73 -11.77
N PRO A 591 -6.45 -4.51 -12.16
CA PRO A 591 -5.78 -3.26 -11.77
C PRO A 591 -5.63 -3.08 -10.26
N GLN A 592 -6.61 -3.56 -9.48
CA GLN A 592 -6.55 -3.52 -8.02
C GLN A 592 -5.42 -4.37 -7.42
N VAL A 593 -4.86 -5.31 -8.17
CA VAL A 593 -3.71 -6.11 -7.75
C VAL A 593 -2.42 -5.46 -8.23
N SER A 594 -2.28 -5.26 -9.54
CA SER A 594 -1.04 -4.75 -10.12
C SER A 594 -0.70 -3.32 -9.66
N MET A 595 -1.67 -2.41 -9.59
CA MET A 595 -1.41 -1.03 -9.17
C MET A 595 -1.11 -0.89 -7.68
N ARG A 596 -1.78 -1.65 -6.81
CA ARG A 596 -1.46 -1.67 -5.38
C ARG A 596 -0.08 -2.27 -5.13
N ALA A 597 0.26 -3.33 -5.84
CA ALA A 597 1.60 -3.91 -5.80
C ALA A 597 2.67 -2.91 -6.28
N ALA A 598 2.38 -2.10 -7.30
CA ALA A 598 3.26 -1.03 -7.77
C ALA A 598 3.51 0.05 -6.71
N VAL A 599 2.45 0.48 -6.01
CA VAL A 599 2.56 1.45 -4.91
C VAL A 599 3.41 0.88 -3.78
N ALA A 600 3.18 -0.38 -3.39
CA ALA A 600 3.98 -1.06 -2.37
C ALA A 600 5.45 -1.22 -2.80
N ALA A 601 5.71 -1.54 -4.07
CA ALA A 601 7.07 -1.60 -4.63
C ALA A 601 7.78 -0.23 -4.53
N GLY A 602 7.06 0.87 -4.73
CA GLY A 602 7.56 2.23 -4.52
C GLY A 602 7.94 2.50 -3.06
N GLU A 603 7.10 2.10 -2.10
CA GLU A 603 7.39 2.21 -0.66
C GLU A 603 8.60 1.37 -0.24
N LEU A 604 8.72 0.15 -0.74
CA LEU A 604 9.89 -0.69 -0.48
C LEU A 604 11.16 -0.09 -1.09
N SER A 605 11.06 0.50 -2.29
CA SER A 605 12.19 1.17 -2.94
C SER A 605 12.68 2.40 -2.16
N VAL A 606 11.79 3.13 -1.48
CA VAL A 606 12.20 4.26 -0.61
C VAL A 606 13.08 3.78 0.55
N ARG A 607 12.84 2.59 1.07
CA ARG A 607 13.61 2.05 2.19
C ARG A 607 15.03 1.63 1.81
N ASP A 608 15.21 1.18 0.57
CA ASP A 608 16.50 0.83 -0.02
C ASP A 608 16.42 1.12 -1.53
N PHE A 609 16.73 2.37 -1.88
CA PHE A 609 16.52 2.86 -3.25
C PHE A 609 17.44 2.18 -4.27
N GLU A 610 18.66 1.85 -3.89
CA GLU A 610 19.59 1.16 -4.77
C GLU A 610 19.05 -0.22 -5.15
N HIS A 611 18.67 -1.01 -4.15
CA HIS A 611 18.11 -2.36 -4.36
C HIS A 611 16.76 -2.32 -5.08
N GLY A 612 15.83 -1.47 -4.65
CA GLY A 612 14.51 -1.33 -5.26
C GLY A 612 14.58 -0.87 -6.71
N TYR A 613 15.48 0.08 -7.01
CA TYR A 613 15.72 0.54 -8.37
C TYR A 613 16.28 -0.57 -9.27
N ALA A 614 17.35 -1.25 -8.81
CA ALA A 614 18.03 -2.27 -9.60
C ALA A 614 17.16 -3.52 -9.81
N GLU A 615 16.43 -3.95 -8.80
CA GLU A 615 15.72 -5.23 -8.82
C GLU A 615 14.23 -5.13 -9.19
N LEU A 616 13.58 -3.99 -8.95
CA LEU A 616 12.16 -3.83 -9.25
C LEU A 616 11.93 -2.81 -10.36
N VAL A 617 12.36 -1.56 -10.17
CA VAL A 617 11.91 -0.46 -11.01
C VAL A 617 12.49 -0.57 -12.42
N ARG A 618 13.82 -0.66 -12.54
CA ARG A 618 14.48 -0.66 -13.84
C ARG A 618 14.13 -1.86 -14.72
N PRO A 619 14.11 -3.11 -14.23
CA PRO A 619 13.77 -4.26 -15.06
C PRO A 619 12.32 -4.21 -15.59
N LEU A 620 11.38 -3.68 -14.80
CA LEU A 620 9.99 -3.52 -15.23
C LEU A 620 9.82 -2.31 -16.15
N ALA A 621 10.62 -1.25 -15.99
CA ALA A 621 10.62 -0.10 -16.90
C ALA A 621 11.17 -0.43 -18.31
N GLU A 622 12.08 -1.39 -18.39
CA GLU A 622 12.64 -1.89 -19.67
C GLU A 622 11.81 -3.03 -20.29
N ALA A 623 10.76 -3.48 -19.61
CA ALA A 623 9.93 -4.59 -20.07
C ALA A 623 9.20 -4.27 -21.40
N PRO A 624 8.90 -5.29 -22.22
CA PRO A 624 8.20 -5.08 -23.49
C PRO A 624 6.74 -4.66 -23.29
N THR A 625 6.09 -5.12 -22.22
CA THR A 625 4.66 -4.91 -22.00
C THR A 625 4.35 -3.55 -21.35
N PRO A 626 3.34 -2.79 -21.82
CA PRO A 626 2.92 -1.53 -21.23
C PRO A 626 2.54 -1.67 -19.75
N ARG A 627 1.89 -2.77 -19.35
CA ARG A 627 1.47 -3.03 -17.96
C ARG A 627 2.64 -3.01 -16.98
N ARG A 628 3.75 -3.66 -17.30
CA ARG A 628 4.97 -3.64 -16.48
C ARG A 628 5.62 -2.25 -16.41
N ARG A 629 5.59 -1.51 -17.54
CA ARG A 629 6.09 -0.13 -17.58
C ARG A 629 5.25 0.81 -16.72
N VAL A 630 3.91 0.67 -16.74
CA VAL A 630 3.00 1.43 -15.85
C VAL A 630 3.27 1.09 -14.38
N PHE A 631 3.52 -0.18 -14.05
CA PHE A 631 3.91 -0.60 -12.71
C PHE A 631 5.18 0.15 -12.26
N ALA A 632 6.22 0.15 -13.07
CA ALA A 632 7.48 0.84 -12.75
C ALA A 632 7.30 2.36 -12.61
N ALA A 633 6.50 2.99 -13.49
CA ALA A 633 6.17 4.42 -13.40
C ALA A 633 5.40 4.75 -12.11
N THR A 634 4.46 3.91 -11.72
CA THR A 634 3.69 4.05 -10.47
C THR A 634 4.60 3.91 -9.24
N ALA A 635 5.52 2.94 -9.26
CA ALA A 635 6.49 2.77 -8.18
C ALA A 635 7.43 3.97 -8.05
N LEU A 636 7.89 4.56 -9.17
CA LEU A 636 8.67 5.79 -9.18
C LEU A 636 7.88 6.98 -8.64
N ASP A 637 6.62 7.14 -9.04
CA ASP A 637 5.76 8.22 -8.54
C ASP A 637 5.54 8.11 -7.03
N GLN A 638 5.31 6.90 -6.52
CA GLN A 638 5.20 6.66 -5.09
C GLN A 638 6.50 7.03 -4.36
N ALA A 639 7.65 6.65 -4.89
CA ALA A 639 8.94 7.03 -4.34
C ALA A 639 9.19 8.56 -4.40
N ALA A 640 8.75 9.24 -5.46
CA ALA A 640 8.81 10.69 -5.60
C ALA A 640 7.95 11.45 -4.57
N GLY A 641 6.91 10.80 -4.05
CA GLY A 641 6.10 11.32 -2.95
C GLY A 641 6.90 11.58 -1.67
N HIS A 642 8.00 10.85 -1.45
CA HIS A 642 8.90 11.03 -0.31
C HIS A 642 9.92 12.13 -0.55
N ALA A 643 9.96 13.13 0.34
CA ALA A 643 10.86 14.29 0.20
C ALA A 643 12.33 13.88 0.05
N SER A 644 12.78 12.85 0.79
CA SER A 644 14.15 12.33 0.78
C SER A 644 14.57 11.71 -0.57
N HIS A 645 13.63 11.17 -1.34
CA HIS A 645 13.93 10.45 -2.60
C HIS A 645 13.49 11.22 -3.85
N ARG A 646 12.68 12.25 -3.71
CA ARG A 646 12.15 13.06 -4.82
C ARG A 646 13.25 13.50 -5.79
N ARG A 647 14.38 14.01 -5.28
CA ARG A 647 15.51 14.46 -6.12
C ARG A 647 16.16 13.31 -6.91
N ALA A 648 16.30 12.14 -6.30
CA ALA A 648 16.87 10.97 -6.97
C ALA A 648 15.94 10.47 -8.09
N VAL A 649 14.63 10.37 -7.81
CA VAL A 649 13.64 9.96 -8.81
C VAL A 649 13.60 10.93 -9.98
N ARG A 650 13.58 12.24 -9.73
CA ARG A 650 13.62 13.27 -10.77
C ARG A 650 14.83 13.13 -11.68
N LYS A 651 16.00 12.90 -11.09
CA LYS A 651 17.23 12.67 -11.88
C LYS A 651 17.14 11.42 -12.75
N VAL A 652 16.57 10.32 -12.24
CA VAL A 652 16.33 9.08 -13.00
C VAL A 652 15.39 9.35 -14.17
N VAL A 653 14.26 9.98 -13.92
CA VAL A 653 13.25 10.27 -14.97
C VAL A 653 13.79 11.25 -16.02
N GLU A 654 14.56 12.26 -15.59
CA GLU A 654 15.23 13.19 -16.50
C GLU A 654 16.25 12.47 -17.40
N ASP A 655 17.10 11.62 -16.83
CA ASP A 655 18.08 10.83 -17.59
C ASP A 655 17.39 9.90 -18.58
N TRP A 656 16.34 9.18 -18.15
CA TRP A 656 15.57 8.32 -19.03
C TRP A 656 14.90 9.10 -20.17
N SER A 657 14.38 10.30 -19.91
CA SER A 657 13.77 11.15 -20.94
C SER A 657 14.77 11.57 -22.02
N ARG A 658 16.03 11.73 -21.66
CA ARG A 658 17.12 12.19 -22.56
C ARG A 658 17.84 11.03 -23.26
N HIS A 659 18.26 10.04 -22.49
CA HIS A 659 19.20 9.02 -22.92
C HIS A 659 18.67 7.60 -22.86
N GLY A 660 17.46 7.40 -22.30
CA GLY A 660 16.87 6.07 -22.12
C GLY A 660 16.54 5.36 -23.44
N THR A 661 16.39 4.05 -23.37
CA THR A 661 15.79 3.24 -24.45
C THR A 661 14.34 3.68 -24.71
N PRO A 662 13.70 3.27 -25.82
CA PRO A 662 12.29 3.56 -26.05
C PRO A 662 11.40 3.17 -24.87
N ALA A 663 11.62 1.99 -24.26
CA ALA A 663 10.88 1.53 -23.10
C ALA A 663 11.07 2.43 -21.85
N LEU A 664 12.32 2.84 -21.57
CA LEU A 664 12.63 3.74 -20.46
C LEU A 664 12.02 5.14 -20.67
N ARG A 665 12.06 5.66 -21.90
CA ARG A 665 11.42 6.94 -22.24
C ARG A 665 9.90 6.85 -22.08
N TRP A 666 9.31 5.76 -22.52
CA TRP A 666 7.88 5.49 -22.35
C TRP A 666 7.49 5.50 -20.85
N THR A 667 8.26 4.77 -20.01
CA THR A 667 8.06 4.73 -18.56
C THR A 667 8.27 6.11 -17.93
N ALA A 668 9.27 6.88 -18.38
CA ALA A 668 9.51 8.24 -17.92
C ALA A 668 8.33 9.17 -18.26
N ALA A 669 7.73 9.05 -19.44
CA ALA A 669 6.55 9.80 -19.82
C ALA A 669 5.37 9.52 -18.87
N MET A 670 5.14 8.24 -18.53
CA MET A 670 4.10 7.88 -17.56
C MET A 670 4.37 8.46 -16.16
N ALA A 671 5.61 8.36 -15.68
CA ALA A 671 5.99 8.93 -14.37
C ALA A 671 5.84 10.46 -14.33
N LEU A 672 6.18 11.15 -15.43
CA LEU A 672 5.99 12.59 -15.58
C LEU A 672 4.52 13.00 -15.52
N GLY A 673 3.63 12.20 -16.12
CA GLY A 673 2.19 12.44 -16.14
C GLY A 673 1.53 12.45 -14.76
N TYR A 674 2.16 11.83 -13.75
CA TYR A 674 1.69 11.89 -12.36
C TYR A 674 2.05 13.21 -11.65
N GLY A 675 2.89 14.07 -12.25
CA GLY A 675 3.15 15.43 -11.79
C GLY A 675 4.18 15.61 -10.66
N ARG A 676 4.80 14.52 -10.15
CA ARG A 676 5.77 14.59 -9.02
C ARG A 676 7.23 14.42 -9.45
N SER A 677 7.45 13.98 -10.69
CA SER A 677 8.76 13.52 -11.18
C SER A 677 9.60 14.61 -11.86
N ALA A 678 9.19 15.88 -11.82
CA ALA A 678 9.96 17.04 -12.29
C ALA A 678 9.92 18.18 -11.27
N ASP A 679 10.72 19.24 -11.50
CA ASP A 679 10.80 20.38 -10.60
C ASP A 679 9.65 21.37 -10.79
N SER A 680 9.16 21.49 -12.03
CA SER A 680 8.06 22.37 -12.40
C SER A 680 7.18 21.75 -13.49
N MET A 681 6.01 22.35 -13.73
CA MET A 681 5.13 21.98 -14.83
C MET A 681 5.81 22.24 -16.20
N ASP A 682 6.56 23.32 -16.33
CA ASP A 682 7.29 23.63 -17.57
C ASP A 682 8.38 22.57 -17.84
N ASP A 683 9.15 22.13 -16.83
CA ASP A 683 10.14 21.05 -16.95
C ASP A 683 9.47 19.72 -17.34
N THR A 684 8.31 19.44 -16.76
CA THR A 684 7.51 18.25 -17.09
C THR A 684 7.10 18.25 -18.55
N LEU A 685 6.58 19.39 -19.05
CA LEU A 685 6.13 19.56 -20.43
C LEU A 685 7.32 19.51 -21.41
N ASP A 686 8.47 20.09 -21.05
CA ASP A 686 9.70 20.02 -21.86
C ASP A 686 10.23 18.58 -21.96
N ALA A 687 10.13 17.81 -20.88
CA ALA A 687 10.52 16.40 -20.90
C ALA A 687 9.56 15.55 -21.74
N LEU A 688 8.24 15.75 -21.59
CA LEU A 688 7.22 15.07 -22.41
C LEU A 688 7.35 15.44 -23.88
N ALA A 689 7.59 16.72 -24.22
CA ALA A 689 7.84 17.14 -25.59
C ALA A 689 9.08 16.45 -26.17
N ARG A 690 10.18 16.42 -25.42
CA ARG A 690 11.43 15.73 -25.83
C ARG A 690 11.22 14.25 -26.13
N ILE A 691 10.29 13.59 -25.41
CA ILE A 691 9.92 12.19 -25.65
C ILE A 691 9.03 12.10 -26.87
N GLY A 692 7.96 12.89 -26.92
CA GLY A 692 6.89 12.77 -27.92
C GLY A 692 7.26 13.24 -29.33
N VAL A 693 8.27 14.12 -29.49
CA VAL A 693 8.74 14.58 -30.82
C VAL A 693 9.74 13.64 -31.51
N ARG A 694 10.06 12.52 -30.88
CA ARG A 694 10.89 11.49 -31.56
C ARG A 694 10.03 10.76 -32.59
N ASP A 695 10.66 10.34 -33.68
CA ASP A 695 9.98 9.64 -34.75
C ASP A 695 9.63 8.19 -34.36
N ASP A 696 8.70 8.08 -33.42
CA ASP A 696 8.24 6.83 -32.82
C ASP A 696 6.78 7.05 -32.35
N GLY A 697 5.85 6.38 -33.00
CA GLY A 697 4.41 6.54 -32.74
C GLY A 697 4.02 6.23 -31.28
N GLU A 698 4.66 5.23 -30.65
CA GLU A 698 4.39 4.87 -29.26
C GLU A 698 4.82 5.98 -28.28
N GLN A 699 5.98 6.64 -28.55
CA GLN A 699 6.49 7.72 -27.74
C GLN A 699 5.54 8.92 -27.79
N LEU A 700 5.02 9.25 -28.96
CA LEU A 700 4.06 10.33 -29.14
C LEU A 700 2.73 10.00 -28.46
N ALA A 701 2.25 8.77 -28.57
CA ALA A 701 1.00 8.34 -27.96
C ALA A 701 1.07 8.43 -26.41
N VAL A 702 2.15 7.93 -25.80
CA VAL A 702 2.30 7.99 -24.34
C VAL A 702 2.55 9.41 -23.83
N ALA A 703 3.32 10.23 -24.56
CA ALA A 703 3.55 11.61 -24.19
C ALA A 703 2.24 12.43 -24.24
N SER A 704 1.45 12.26 -25.31
CA SER A 704 0.15 12.95 -25.45
C SER A 704 -0.85 12.56 -24.37
N LEU A 705 -0.93 11.29 -23.97
CA LEU A 705 -1.77 10.83 -22.85
C LEU A 705 -1.38 11.54 -21.55
N ASN A 706 -0.09 11.65 -21.29
CA ASN A 706 0.38 12.26 -20.06
C ASN A 706 0.28 13.80 -20.07
N VAL A 707 0.36 14.44 -21.22
CA VAL A 707 0.01 15.86 -21.36
C VAL A 707 -1.47 16.09 -21.02
N VAL A 708 -2.38 15.20 -21.46
CA VAL A 708 -3.80 15.26 -21.11
C VAL A 708 -4.02 15.05 -19.62
N ARG A 709 -3.32 14.10 -19.01
CA ARG A 709 -3.38 13.85 -17.56
C ARG A 709 -2.99 15.11 -16.77
N LEU A 710 -1.96 15.84 -17.17
CA LEU A 710 -1.54 17.07 -16.50
C LEU A 710 -2.60 18.18 -16.52
N LEU A 711 -3.58 18.14 -17.41
CA LEU A 711 -4.70 19.09 -17.44
C LEU A 711 -5.65 18.96 -16.23
N THR A 712 -5.63 17.84 -15.53
CA THR A 712 -6.40 17.66 -14.29
C THR A 712 -5.78 18.43 -13.11
N LEU A 713 -4.48 18.73 -13.17
CA LEU A 713 -3.74 19.41 -12.10
C LEU A 713 -4.10 20.91 -12.00
N PRO A 714 -3.79 21.55 -10.87
CA PRO A 714 -4.07 23.00 -10.68
C PRO A 714 -3.44 23.90 -11.74
N GLU A 715 -2.24 23.55 -12.25
CA GLU A 715 -1.48 24.31 -13.24
C GLU A 715 -1.93 24.08 -14.70
N CYS A 716 -3.14 23.58 -14.93
CA CYS A 716 -3.69 23.30 -16.26
C CYS A 716 -3.61 24.48 -17.25
N ALA A 717 -3.69 25.72 -16.78
CA ALA A 717 -3.52 26.90 -17.61
C ALA A 717 -2.14 26.97 -18.29
N THR A 718 -1.09 26.47 -17.63
CA THR A 718 0.27 26.36 -18.19
C THR A 718 0.32 25.30 -19.29
N VAL A 719 -0.35 24.16 -19.07
CA VAL A 719 -0.45 23.09 -20.08
C VAL A 719 -1.15 23.60 -21.34
N LEU A 720 -2.30 24.28 -21.19
CA LEU A 720 -3.03 24.85 -22.34
C LEU A 720 -2.22 25.88 -23.11
N ARG A 721 -1.47 26.75 -22.41
CA ARG A 721 -0.55 27.69 -23.06
C ARG A 721 0.50 26.98 -23.86
N ARG A 722 1.14 25.95 -23.29
CA ARG A 722 2.17 25.17 -23.97
C ARG A 722 1.61 24.42 -25.18
N LEU A 723 0.41 23.86 -25.12
CA LEU A 723 -0.27 23.26 -26.26
C LEU A 723 -0.48 24.28 -27.38
N ALA A 724 -0.89 25.51 -27.06
CA ALA A 724 -1.01 26.59 -28.04
C ALA A 724 0.35 26.96 -28.68
N ASP A 725 1.42 27.03 -27.89
CA ASP A 725 2.76 27.30 -28.41
C ASP A 725 3.22 26.17 -29.36
N TRP A 726 2.95 24.91 -29.04
CA TRP A 726 3.29 23.77 -29.88
C TRP A 726 2.48 23.72 -31.19
N THR A 727 1.20 24.08 -31.17
CA THR A 727 0.44 24.17 -32.45
C THR A 727 0.99 25.18 -33.41
N GLY A 728 1.60 26.27 -32.90
CA GLY A 728 2.28 27.33 -33.69
C GLY A 728 3.76 27.04 -33.97
N HIS A 729 4.30 25.92 -33.52
CA HIS A 729 5.73 25.60 -33.64
C HIS A 729 6.09 25.27 -35.10
N ARG A 730 7.36 25.56 -35.49
CA ARG A 730 7.82 25.29 -36.85
C ARG A 730 8.06 23.79 -37.16
N GLY A 731 8.38 22.98 -36.14
CA GLY A 731 8.58 21.55 -36.28
C GLY A 731 7.23 20.82 -36.27
N GLU A 732 7.01 19.99 -37.26
CA GLU A 732 5.77 19.22 -37.42
C GLU A 732 5.52 18.26 -36.25
N GLU A 733 6.57 17.72 -35.67
CA GLU A 733 6.52 16.77 -34.55
C GLU A 733 5.89 17.41 -33.28
N TYR A 734 6.20 18.69 -33.02
CA TYR A 734 5.56 19.44 -31.91
C TYR A 734 4.10 19.71 -32.19
N GLN A 735 3.77 20.07 -33.46
CA GLN A 735 2.38 20.24 -33.85
C GLN A 735 1.60 18.92 -33.74
N ASP A 736 2.18 17.78 -34.11
CA ASP A 736 1.55 16.48 -34.01
C ASP A 736 1.31 16.10 -32.54
N LEU A 737 2.29 16.34 -31.65
CA LEU A 737 2.11 16.12 -30.22
C LEU A 737 0.95 16.96 -29.64
N ALA A 738 0.88 18.24 -30.01
CA ALA A 738 -0.21 19.11 -29.58
C ALA A 738 -1.56 18.63 -30.13
N LEU A 739 -1.66 18.36 -31.42
CA LEU A 739 -2.91 17.95 -32.08
C LEU A 739 -3.43 16.61 -31.54
N VAL A 740 -2.54 15.63 -31.35
CA VAL A 740 -2.91 14.34 -30.76
C VAL A 740 -3.37 14.54 -29.29
N SER A 741 -2.69 15.37 -28.51
CA SER A 741 -3.11 15.69 -27.12
C SER A 741 -4.49 16.37 -27.10
N ILE A 742 -4.76 17.32 -28.02
CA ILE A 742 -6.04 18.00 -28.10
C ILE A 742 -7.19 17.05 -28.48
N VAL A 743 -6.96 16.15 -29.43
CA VAL A 743 -7.97 15.15 -29.82
C VAL A 743 -8.20 14.17 -28.67
N ARG A 744 -7.14 13.71 -28.03
CA ARG A 744 -7.22 12.80 -26.88
C ARG A 744 -7.97 13.42 -25.71
N LEU A 745 -7.81 14.71 -25.44
CA LEU A 745 -8.56 15.44 -24.43
C LEU A 745 -10.09 15.33 -24.60
N ALA A 746 -10.57 15.22 -25.84
CA ALA A 746 -11.99 15.05 -26.14
C ALA A 746 -12.48 13.59 -26.02
N LEU A 747 -11.56 12.62 -26.04
CA LEU A 747 -11.87 11.18 -26.06
C LEU A 747 -11.60 10.51 -24.70
N THR A 748 -10.84 11.13 -23.82
CA THR A 748 -10.47 10.59 -22.50
C THR A 748 -11.48 11.03 -21.44
N ASP A 749 -11.99 10.10 -20.65
CA ASP A 749 -12.86 10.42 -19.52
C ASP A 749 -12.05 10.86 -18.30
N VAL A 750 -12.69 11.63 -17.41
CA VAL A 750 -12.01 12.22 -16.24
C VAL A 750 -11.41 11.15 -15.34
N ASP A 751 -12.12 10.06 -15.07
CA ASP A 751 -11.70 9.01 -14.15
C ASP A 751 -10.53 8.16 -14.68
N GLU A 752 -10.24 8.22 -15.99
CA GLU A 752 -9.05 7.56 -16.57
C GLU A 752 -7.74 8.28 -16.18
N VAL A 753 -7.82 9.56 -15.88
CA VAL A 753 -6.62 10.43 -15.71
C VAL A 753 -6.57 11.20 -14.39
N LEU A 754 -7.71 11.38 -13.71
CA LEU A 754 -7.78 12.17 -12.49
C LEU A 754 -7.34 11.37 -11.26
N ASP A 755 -6.41 11.93 -10.50
CA ASP A 755 -5.96 11.38 -9.22
C ASP A 755 -6.66 11.99 -7.98
N ASP A 756 -7.59 12.92 -8.16
CA ASP A 756 -8.27 13.61 -7.05
C ASP A 756 -9.35 12.78 -6.38
N GLU A 757 -9.66 13.13 -5.11
CA GLU A 757 -10.74 12.48 -4.35
C GLU A 757 -12.14 12.90 -4.85
N PRO A 758 -13.16 12.03 -4.67
CA PRO A 758 -14.55 12.45 -4.80
C PRO A 758 -14.84 13.67 -3.93
N GLY A 759 -15.69 14.61 -4.43
CA GLY A 759 -15.99 15.87 -3.76
C GLY A 759 -15.25 17.08 -4.31
N THR A 760 -14.32 16.88 -5.26
CA THR A 760 -13.80 17.97 -6.07
C THR A 760 -14.68 18.19 -7.30
N PRO A 761 -14.72 19.42 -7.87
CA PRO A 761 -15.56 19.69 -9.05
C PRO A 761 -15.29 18.78 -10.25
N LEU A 762 -14.02 18.33 -10.43
CA LEU A 762 -13.67 17.35 -11.45
C LEU A 762 -13.94 15.91 -10.97
N GLY A 763 -13.65 15.58 -9.71
CA GLY A 763 -13.86 14.24 -9.17
C GLY A 763 -15.31 13.76 -9.20
N ASP A 764 -16.26 14.69 -9.08
CA ASP A 764 -17.71 14.40 -9.19
C ASP A 764 -18.18 14.18 -10.63
N ARG A 765 -17.28 14.34 -11.62
CA ARG A 765 -17.54 14.21 -13.06
C ARG A 765 -16.68 13.10 -13.70
N GLY A 766 -16.43 12.01 -12.97
CA GLY A 766 -15.54 10.94 -13.41
C GLY A 766 -15.87 10.38 -14.80
N ASP A 767 -17.13 10.22 -15.11
CA ASP A 767 -17.65 9.70 -16.37
C ASP A 767 -17.86 10.73 -17.48
N TRP A 768 -17.30 11.95 -17.32
CA TRP A 768 -17.36 12.99 -18.35
C TRP A 768 -16.10 12.95 -19.21
N PRO A 769 -16.21 13.22 -20.52
CA PRO A 769 -15.05 13.58 -21.32
C PRO A 769 -14.34 14.79 -20.72
N LEU A 770 -13.03 14.68 -20.53
CA LEU A 770 -12.23 15.66 -19.80
C LEU A 770 -12.36 17.08 -20.40
N LEU A 771 -12.44 17.19 -21.72
CA LEU A 771 -12.67 18.46 -22.41
C LEU A 771 -13.94 19.17 -21.92
N LEU A 772 -15.04 18.43 -21.78
CA LEU A 772 -16.33 18.94 -21.33
C LEU A 772 -16.34 19.24 -19.83
N ALA A 773 -15.70 18.40 -19.05
CA ALA A 773 -15.57 18.60 -17.61
C ALA A 773 -14.76 19.85 -17.27
N LEU A 774 -13.64 20.07 -17.96
CA LEU A 774 -12.84 21.30 -17.82
C LEU A 774 -13.60 22.54 -18.25
N ALA A 775 -14.32 22.50 -19.39
CA ALA A 775 -15.11 23.64 -19.87
C ALA A 775 -16.24 24.01 -18.88
N ALA A 776 -16.86 23.03 -18.23
CA ALA A 776 -17.91 23.25 -17.25
C ALA A 776 -17.40 23.73 -15.88
N THR A 777 -16.26 23.18 -15.41
CA THR A 777 -15.73 23.46 -14.06
C THR A 777 -14.81 24.66 -14.01
N ARG A 778 -14.20 25.05 -15.15
CA ARG A 778 -13.22 26.14 -15.27
C ARG A 778 -13.60 27.08 -16.43
N PRO A 779 -14.68 27.87 -16.30
CA PRO A 779 -15.21 28.68 -17.39
C PRO A 779 -14.21 29.71 -17.95
N GLU A 780 -13.20 30.10 -17.15
CA GLU A 780 -12.11 30.99 -17.58
C GLU A 780 -11.18 30.34 -18.62
N LEU A 781 -11.19 29.02 -18.74
CA LEU A 781 -10.39 28.27 -19.71
C LEU A 781 -11.16 27.88 -20.96
N THR A 782 -12.49 28.01 -20.96
CA THR A 782 -13.35 27.52 -22.04
C THR A 782 -12.96 28.10 -23.40
N GLY A 783 -12.62 29.37 -23.48
CA GLY A 783 -12.15 30.00 -24.73
C GLY A 783 -10.89 29.34 -25.27
N LYS A 784 -9.88 29.12 -24.41
CA LYS A 784 -8.63 28.47 -24.81
C LYS A 784 -8.84 27.00 -25.24
N LEU A 785 -9.71 26.28 -24.52
CA LEU A 785 -10.08 24.91 -24.89
C LEU A 785 -10.76 24.84 -26.25
N ALA A 786 -11.69 25.80 -26.52
CA ALA A 786 -12.35 25.93 -27.78
C ALA A 786 -11.38 26.26 -28.91
N ASP A 787 -10.48 27.24 -28.72
CA ASP A 787 -9.46 27.63 -29.70
C ASP A 787 -8.52 26.45 -30.10
N LEU A 788 -8.07 25.70 -29.09
CA LEU A 788 -7.24 24.53 -29.31
C LEU A 788 -7.98 23.43 -30.09
N PHE A 789 -9.19 23.10 -29.65
CA PHE A 789 -9.99 22.09 -30.34
C PHE A 789 -10.38 22.53 -31.77
N TRP A 790 -10.67 23.82 -31.93
CA TRP A 790 -10.87 24.43 -33.23
C TRP A 790 -9.66 24.35 -34.14
N THR A 791 -8.45 24.50 -33.59
CA THR A 791 -7.21 24.31 -34.32
C THR A 791 -7.09 22.86 -34.83
N ALA A 792 -7.44 21.88 -34.02
CA ALA A 792 -7.44 20.48 -34.42
C ALA A 792 -8.49 20.18 -35.55
N LEU A 793 -9.67 20.79 -35.48
CA LEU A 793 -10.72 20.65 -36.48
C LEU A 793 -10.34 21.28 -37.84
N ASN A 794 -9.41 22.27 -37.84
CA ASN A 794 -9.01 22.99 -39.06
C ASN A 794 -7.67 22.54 -39.63
N THR A 795 -6.89 21.76 -38.89
CA THR A 795 -5.59 21.26 -39.39
C THR A 795 -5.83 19.99 -40.23
N ALA A 796 -5.31 19.98 -41.45
CA ALA A 796 -5.59 18.91 -42.44
C ALA A 796 -5.27 17.50 -41.92
N ARG A 797 -4.22 17.35 -41.05
CA ARG A 797 -3.76 16.07 -40.49
C ARG A 797 -4.70 15.49 -39.42
N SER A 798 -5.26 16.34 -38.59
CA SER A 798 -6.09 15.96 -37.43
C SER A 798 -7.58 16.10 -37.69
N ARG A 799 -7.96 16.76 -38.77
CA ARG A 799 -9.36 17.14 -39.04
C ARG A 799 -10.34 15.98 -38.90
N ASP A 800 -10.09 14.88 -39.59
CA ASP A 800 -11.05 13.79 -39.62
C ASP A 800 -11.22 13.15 -38.27
N VAL A 801 -10.12 12.90 -37.54
CA VAL A 801 -10.16 12.34 -36.19
C VAL A 801 -10.77 13.32 -35.19
N ALA A 802 -10.50 14.61 -35.33
CA ALA A 802 -11.13 15.64 -34.47
C ALA A 802 -12.64 15.78 -34.74
N PHE A 803 -13.09 15.63 -36.01
CA PHE A 803 -14.52 15.58 -36.33
C PHE A 803 -15.18 14.31 -35.80
N ASP A 804 -14.54 13.16 -35.89
CA ASP A 804 -15.06 11.91 -35.29
C ASP A 804 -15.17 12.01 -33.75
N ALA A 805 -14.20 12.68 -33.10
CA ALA A 805 -14.26 12.97 -31.67
C ALA A 805 -15.44 13.91 -31.34
N LEU A 806 -15.62 15.00 -32.10
CA LEU A 806 -16.76 15.90 -31.93
C LEU A 806 -18.09 15.17 -32.17
N GLU A 807 -18.18 14.36 -33.20
CA GLU A 807 -19.36 13.54 -33.49
C GLU A 807 -19.69 12.60 -32.33
N THR A 808 -18.68 11.95 -31.74
CA THR A 808 -18.82 11.09 -30.57
C THR A 808 -19.38 11.86 -29.38
N LEU A 809 -18.87 13.06 -29.10
CA LEU A 809 -19.38 13.93 -28.04
C LEU A 809 -20.85 14.35 -28.29
N LEU A 810 -21.18 14.75 -29.53
CA LEU A 810 -22.56 15.12 -29.90
C LEU A 810 -23.52 13.92 -29.85
N ARG A 811 -23.10 12.73 -30.25
CA ARG A 811 -23.89 11.48 -30.17
C ARG A 811 -24.13 11.07 -28.71
N SER A 812 -23.13 11.16 -27.86
CA SER A 812 -23.25 10.88 -26.43
C SER A 812 -24.31 11.78 -25.79
N ALA A 813 -24.32 13.07 -26.14
CA ALA A 813 -25.35 14.01 -25.73
C ALA A 813 -26.76 13.69 -26.23
N SER A 814 -26.87 12.93 -27.27
CA SER A 814 -28.17 12.65 -27.90
C SER A 814 -28.82 11.34 -27.42
N ARG A 815 -28.23 10.54 -26.55
CA ARG A 815 -28.83 9.32 -25.99
C ARG A 815 -30.00 9.64 -25.08
N LYS A 816 -31.02 8.76 -25.06
CA LYS A 816 -32.24 8.92 -24.25
C LYS A 816 -31.95 9.00 -22.76
N ASP A 817 -30.95 8.31 -22.31
CA ASP A 817 -30.46 8.27 -20.92
C ASP A 817 -29.43 9.39 -20.66
N GLY A 818 -29.52 10.48 -21.40
CA GLY A 818 -28.53 11.58 -21.42
C GLY A 818 -28.08 11.95 -20.02
N ARG A 819 -26.84 11.64 -19.72
CA ARG A 819 -26.19 12.01 -18.48
C ARG A 819 -26.25 13.54 -18.36
N ALA A 820 -26.38 14.06 -17.15
CA ALA A 820 -26.53 15.50 -16.90
C ALA A 820 -25.41 16.35 -17.54
N TRP A 821 -24.20 15.78 -17.63
CA TRP A 821 -23.02 16.39 -18.18
C TRP A 821 -23.10 16.76 -19.68
N THR A 822 -23.88 16.00 -20.48
CA THR A 822 -23.97 16.27 -21.91
C THR A 822 -24.58 17.63 -22.20
N ARG A 823 -25.50 18.09 -21.38
CA ARG A 823 -26.09 19.39 -21.50
C ARG A 823 -25.18 20.50 -20.97
N GLU A 824 -24.62 20.31 -19.79
CA GLU A 824 -23.80 21.32 -19.10
C GLU A 824 -22.47 21.53 -19.82
N GLY A 825 -21.72 20.48 -20.09
CA GLY A 825 -20.41 20.57 -20.75
C GLY A 825 -20.51 21.09 -22.19
N LEU A 826 -21.47 20.58 -22.98
CA LEU A 826 -21.70 21.08 -24.35
C LEU A 826 -22.24 22.51 -24.35
N ALA A 827 -23.09 22.91 -23.41
CA ALA A 827 -23.57 24.29 -23.30
C ALA A 827 -22.43 25.27 -22.96
N ALA A 828 -21.39 24.80 -22.25
CA ALA A 828 -20.18 25.59 -22.01
C ALA A 828 -19.28 25.70 -23.25
N LEU A 829 -19.04 24.59 -23.95
CA LEU A 829 -18.04 24.48 -25.02
C LEU A 829 -18.58 24.96 -26.40
N LEU A 830 -19.78 24.48 -26.81
CA LEU A 830 -20.29 24.71 -28.17
C LEU A 830 -20.44 26.19 -28.57
N PRO A 831 -20.91 27.11 -27.71
CA PRO A 831 -20.98 28.55 -28.07
C PRO A 831 -19.61 29.13 -28.37
N ALA A 832 -18.55 28.69 -27.68
CA ALA A 832 -17.18 29.15 -27.94
C ALA A 832 -16.62 28.55 -29.23
N LEU A 833 -16.95 27.27 -29.56
CA LEU A 833 -16.55 26.62 -30.80
C LEU A 833 -17.27 27.17 -32.05
N THR A 834 -18.46 27.76 -31.88
CA THR A 834 -19.31 28.26 -33.00
C THR A 834 -19.49 29.77 -32.96
N ALA A 835 -18.47 30.48 -32.46
CA ALA A 835 -18.51 31.95 -32.34
C ALA A 835 -18.63 32.65 -33.70
N GLU A 836 -18.05 32.06 -34.76
CA GLU A 836 -18.08 32.62 -36.10
C GLU A 836 -19.16 31.95 -36.98
N GLU A 837 -19.71 32.66 -37.95
CA GLU A 837 -20.72 32.15 -38.90
C GLU A 837 -20.22 30.93 -39.69
N HIS A 838 -18.93 30.92 -40.03
CA HIS A 838 -18.30 29.82 -40.71
C HIS A 838 -18.36 28.50 -39.87
N ASP A 839 -18.15 28.56 -38.58
CA ASP A 839 -18.17 27.44 -37.67
C ASP A 839 -19.58 26.93 -37.47
N GLN A 840 -20.55 27.83 -37.37
CA GLN A 840 -21.96 27.52 -37.37
C GLN A 840 -22.38 26.74 -38.59
N ARG A 841 -21.92 27.11 -39.80
CA ARG A 841 -22.19 26.38 -41.04
C ARG A 841 -21.58 24.98 -41.01
N ARG A 842 -20.39 24.83 -40.47
CA ARG A 842 -19.73 23.50 -40.31
C ARG A 842 -20.48 22.60 -39.32
N LEU A 843 -20.87 23.16 -38.17
CA LEU A 843 -21.68 22.41 -37.22
C LEU A 843 -23.01 21.98 -37.83
N LYS A 844 -23.66 22.88 -38.58
CA LYS A 844 -24.90 22.55 -39.32
C LYS A 844 -24.68 21.41 -40.31
N TRP A 845 -23.58 21.44 -41.08
CA TRP A 845 -23.19 20.40 -41.97
C TRP A 845 -22.96 19.05 -41.21
N LEU A 846 -22.25 19.08 -40.12
CA LEU A 846 -22.01 17.88 -39.31
C LEU A 846 -23.31 17.28 -38.76
N LEU A 847 -24.19 18.10 -38.23
CA LEU A 847 -25.51 17.64 -37.77
C LEU A 847 -26.36 17.07 -38.91
N GLN A 848 -26.31 17.66 -40.12
CA GLN A 848 -26.98 17.11 -41.31
C GLN A 848 -26.38 15.79 -41.73
N ARG A 849 -25.04 15.62 -41.70
CA ARG A 849 -24.35 14.35 -41.96
C ARG A 849 -24.82 13.28 -40.95
N MET A 850 -24.81 13.59 -39.67
CA MET A 850 -25.28 12.69 -38.61
C MET A 850 -26.75 12.29 -38.76
N MET A 851 -27.60 13.18 -39.22
CA MET A 851 -29.02 12.87 -39.53
C MET A 851 -29.19 11.90 -40.73
N ARG A 852 -28.23 11.91 -41.66
CA ARG A 852 -28.23 11.04 -42.86
C ARG A 852 -27.48 9.73 -42.66
N ASP A 853 -26.85 9.55 -41.49
CA ASP A 853 -26.13 8.31 -41.18
C ASP A 853 -27.13 7.14 -41.16
N GLN A 854 -26.81 6.09 -41.93
CA GLN A 854 -27.71 4.91 -42.11
C GLN A 854 -27.72 3.99 -40.91
N ASP A 855 -26.61 3.92 -40.16
CA ASP A 855 -26.45 3.01 -39.05
C ASP A 855 -26.98 3.61 -37.74
N ARG A 856 -26.77 4.91 -37.53
CA ARG A 856 -27.10 5.63 -36.29
C ARG A 856 -27.65 7.04 -36.59
N PRO A 857 -28.84 7.20 -37.23
CA PRO A 857 -29.35 8.51 -37.60
C PRO A 857 -29.67 9.37 -36.37
N LEU A 858 -29.19 10.62 -36.38
CA LEU A 858 -29.57 11.62 -35.37
C LEU A 858 -30.97 12.14 -35.72
N THR A 859 -31.90 12.14 -34.73
CA THR A 859 -33.24 12.69 -34.95
C THR A 859 -33.21 14.21 -35.13
N GLU A 860 -34.14 14.74 -35.94
CA GLU A 860 -34.22 16.18 -36.20
C GLU A 860 -34.43 17.00 -34.93
N GLU A 861 -35.20 16.46 -33.98
CA GLU A 861 -35.43 17.11 -32.68
C GLU A 861 -34.12 17.27 -31.90
N ARG A 862 -33.31 16.25 -31.87
CA ARG A 862 -31.99 16.26 -31.18
C ARG A 862 -31.00 17.18 -31.89
N ALA A 863 -30.95 17.14 -33.22
CA ALA A 863 -30.12 18.04 -33.99
C ALA A 863 -30.49 19.53 -33.70
N ARG A 864 -31.80 19.82 -33.63
CA ARG A 864 -32.29 21.16 -33.23
C ARG A 864 -31.92 21.53 -31.80
N ALA A 865 -31.95 20.56 -30.87
CA ALA A 865 -31.55 20.78 -29.49
C ALA A 865 -30.05 21.12 -29.39
N LEU A 866 -29.18 20.37 -30.06
CA LEU A 866 -27.73 20.64 -30.13
C LEU A 866 -27.44 21.99 -30.79
N TRP A 867 -28.16 22.33 -31.88
CA TRP A 867 -28.05 23.61 -32.52
C TRP A 867 -28.42 24.79 -31.56
N ARG A 868 -29.45 24.58 -30.73
CA ARG A 868 -29.85 25.60 -29.73
C ARG A 868 -28.81 25.79 -28.63
N LEU A 869 -28.03 24.75 -28.27
CA LEU A 869 -26.94 24.91 -27.35
C LEU A 869 -25.79 25.71 -27.96
N ALA A 870 -25.48 25.46 -29.24
CA ALA A 870 -24.37 26.10 -29.93
C ALA A 870 -24.62 27.57 -30.28
N VAL A 871 -25.83 27.91 -30.73
CA VAL A 871 -26.19 29.26 -31.19
C VAL A 871 -27.21 29.90 -30.24
N PRO A 872 -26.78 30.76 -29.30
CA PRO A 872 -27.68 31.45 -28.37
C PRO A 872 -28.74 32.32 -29.06
N ALA A 873 -29.90 32.46 -28.44
CA ALA A 873 -31.08 33.14 -29.01
C ALA A 873 -30.86 34.65 -29.43
N ARG A 874 -29.81 35.30 -28.90
CA ARG A 874 -29.49 36.68 -29.27
C ARG A 874 -28.82 36.81 -30.63
N GLN A 875 -27.97 35.85 -31.03
CA GLN A 875 -27.33 35.82 -32.35
C GLN A 875 -28.34 35.45 -33.48
N ARG A 876 -29.34 34.61 -33.18
CA ARG A 876 -30.38 34.21 -34.11
C ARG A 876 -31.27 35.33 -34.61
N ARG A 877 -31.50 36.38 -33.81
CA ARG A 877 -32.32 37.52 -34.22
C ARG A 877 -31.60 38.46 -35.17
N SER A 878 -30.27 38.60 -35.04
CA SER A 878 -29.48 39.38 -36.01
C SER A 878 -29.42 38.70 -37.37
N ASP A 879 -29.28 37.36 -37.42
CA ASP A 879 -29.16 36.58 -38.67
C ASP A 879 -30.51 36.50 -39.43
N GLU A 880 -31.65 36.47 -38.71
CA GLU A 880 -32.99 36.54 -39.30
C GLU A 880 -33.31 37.94 -39.87
N GLU A 881 -32.82 39.01 -39.24
CA GLU A 881 -32.97 40.40 -39.69
C GLU A 881 -32.09 40.72 -40.90
N GLU A 882 -30.86 40.17 -40.98
CA GLU A 882 -29.98 40.34 -42.17
C GLU A 882 -30.42 39.49 -43.37
N SER A 883 -31.12 38.32 -43.14
CA SER A 883 -31.62 37.49 -44.25
C SER A 883 -32.91 37.96 -44.88
N HIS A 884 -33.57 38.99 -44.30
CA HIS A 884 -34.84 39.62 -44.77
C HIS A 884 -34.66 41.05 -45.22
N GLY A 885 -33.46 41.60 -45.21
CA GLY A 885 -33.09 42.88 -45.80
C GLY A 885 -32.33 42.63 -47.14
#